data_b3cd2df21df6c12a76c7d6608e3f15ff
#
_entry.id   b3cd2df21df6c12a76c7d6608e3f15ff
#
_cell.length_a   1.000
_cell.length_b   1.000
_cell.length_c   1.000
_cell.angle_alpha   90.00
_cell.angle_beta   90.00
_cell.angle_gamma   90.00
#
_symmetry.space_group_name_H-M   'P 1'
#
loop_
_entity.id
_entity.type
_entity.pdbx_description
1 polymer ?
#
loop_
_entity_poly.entity_id
_entity_poly.type
_entity_poly.pdbx_seq_one_letter_code
_entity_poly.pdbx_strand_id
1 'polypeptide(L)'
;MKIKALMVIALVFGLALLAQAQTSRGVVSGLVADSTGAVIAGAPVTLTNQETTLIRTAVTNDAGFYRFDAVDLGSYSINISASGFGPVTKTNVIVNASQTSTVDVQLEPGSQRVTVDVVSEAGAALQTETPVRGGNITAQQITQLPSGGNPVGFALTLPGVSTNTSGVGVASFSVNGARSRSNNFLIDGTENNDISVAGQAFQITNPDAVQEVSVQTSNYDSEFGRAGGGVVNVITKSGTNEFHGTLAFRYDSSADDAITSFQSRNPDIIKRGRRLSANEYIPSATFGGPLYLPRFGEGGRSLIDGRNRTFFFIAYQETRFRAGGTVDLVTPTQQGRDRLRALFPVGSSPNVDTYLGLTQNAVGSASPFNLALGTVDGVNRGDIQFGTFFRGIPELETGKQFQVRIDHRFGENDQFSMRYLRDNNISPRGGGVGFEGFDTDFSSAYNNLLLAETHTFSPTVTNELRLAYNRIDFGFPLQDPGGLAGTLPRTVITSVSALGVATNLPQGRIANNYVVQDTVTKVAGNHTFRGGVDYLRQIATQSAPFNGRGSLTFGTSTGFIPFANFVDNFGGTGSVSRDFGSPKYFPSLHRIAAFFQDRWKATEALTFTLGLRYENFGTAFNTLRTPAFTGLFNVDPVTLTGPFSQPNKVQSDNNNFAPAFGIAYSPSFTGGFLGGLFGEKKSVIRGGYQIGYDSFFNNIASNASSSSPNTVVTTTFSTPTAGNPRGLPNFSGQFPATAAPLTPRDSQTLIIPNLVNPYYQRFSLGFQRELPFNIVMDASYVGSRGVKLFINEDMNPLVRPELRVTPAAFTGSRTCTPGAAGCLITGRL
;
A
#
# COMPACT_ATOMS: atom_id res chain seq x y z
N MET A 1 -29.52 16.53 17.43
CA MET A 1 -28.58 15.50 16.92
C MET A 1 -29.25 14.15 16.68
N LYS A 2 -30.02 13.59 17.60
CA LYS A 2 -30.63 12.25 17.48
C LYS A 2 -31.60 12.08 16.27
N ILE A 3 -32.44 13.10 15.97
CA ILE A 3 -33.39 13.05 14.84
C ILE A 3 -32.67 13.12 13.47
N LYS A 4 -31.60 13.91 13.36
CA LYS A 4 -30.77 13.95 12.13
C LYS A 4 -30.02 12.64 11.89
N ALA A 5 -29.58 11.98 12.98
CA ALA A 5 -28.97 10.65 12.89
C ALA A 5 -30.00 9.58 12.48
N LEU A 6 -31.24 9.65 13.00
CA LEU A 6 -32.33 8.74 12.59
C LEU A 6 -32.76 8.96 11.14
N MET A 7 -32.85 10.23 10.68
CA MET A 7 -33.11 10.54 9.27
C MET A 7 -31.98 10.10 8.35
N VAL A 8 -30.73 10.22 8.77
CA VAL A 8 -29.57 9.72 8.01
C VAL A 8 -29.60 8.20 7.97
N ILE A 9 -29.94 7.52 9.06
CA ILE A 9 -30.09 6.07 9.12
C ILE A 9 -31.27 5.64 8.25
N ALA A 10 -32.42 6.29 8.32
CA ALA A 10 -33.57 6.00 7.47
C ALA A 10 -33.32 6.32 5.99
N LEU A 11 -32.55 7.36 5.68
CA LEU A 11 -32.12 7.70 4.33
C LEU A 11 -31.10 6.69 3.81
N VAL A 12 -30.17 6.24 4.65
CA VAL A 12 -29.21 5.17 4.34
C VAL A 12 -29.93 3.84 4.12
N PHE A 13 -30.92 3.50 4.96
CA PHE A 13 -31.78 2.31 4.73
C PHE A 13 -32.69 2.48 3.51
N GLY A 14 -33.21 3.66 3.23
CA GLY A 14 -34.00 3.93 2.03
C GLY A 14 -33.18 3.94 0.74
N LEU A 15 -31.90 4.35 0.81
CA LEU A 15 -30.95 4.29 -0.27
C LEU A 15 -30.33 2.88 -0.42
N ALA A 16 -30.29 2.09 0.63
CA ALA A 16 -29.85 0.69 0.59
C ALA A 16 -30.74 -0.19 -0.31
N LEU A 17 -31.99 0.23 -0.56
CA LEU A 17 -32.86 -0.43 -1.54
C LEU A 17 -32.46 -0.13 -3.00
N LEU A 18 -31.47 0.75 -3.24
CA LEU A 18 -30.95 1.13 -4.55
C LEU A 18 -29.42 0.99 -4.63
N ALA A 19 -28.77 0.49 -3.56
CA ALA A 19 -27.33 0.50 -3.41
C ALA A 19 -26.64 -0.82 -3.86
N GLN A 20 -25.39 -0.78 -4.28
CA GLN A 20 -24.76 -1.82 -5.14
C GLN A 20 -23.22 -1.95 -5.01
N ALA A 21 -22.60 -3.14 -4.81
CA ALA A 21 -21.15 -3.38 -4.42
C ALA A 21 -20.28 -4.23 -5.37
N GLN A 22 -18.97 -4.32 -5.08
CA GLN A 22 -17.90 -4.97 -5.86
C GLN A 22 -17.84 -6.50 -5.61
N THR A 23 -17.39 -7.30 -6.61
CA THR A 23 -17.26 -8.75 -6.44
C THR A 23 -15.83 -9.26 -6.64
N SER A 24 -15.37 -10.14 -5.75
CA SER A 24 -14.13 -10.91 -5.88
C SER A 24 -14.35 -12.26 -6.57
N ARG A 25 -15.52 -12.48 -7.11
CA ARG A 25 -16.03 -13.75 -7.66
C ARG A 25 -15.81 -13.82 -9.16
N GLY A 26 -15.99 -15.01 -9.71
CA GLY A 26 -15.95 -15.25 -11.14
C GLY A 26 -17.33 -15.26 -11.80
N VAL A 27 -17.33 -15.54 -13.09
CA VAL A 27 -18.51 -15.63 -13.94
C VAL A 27 -18.44 -16.93 -14.72
N VAL A 28 -19.60 -17.59 -14.90
CA VAL A 28 -19.75 -18.72 -15.80
C VAL A 28 -20.81 -18.35 -16.84
N SER A 29 -20.48 -18.47 -18.12
CA SER A 29 -21.41 -18.17 -19.24
C SER A 29 -21.24 -19.19 -20.35
N GLY A 30 -22.15 -19.24 -21.29
CA GLY A 30 -22.02 -20.06 -22.47
C GLY A 30 -23.26 -20.05 -23.36
N LEU A 31 -23.11 -20.67 -24.52
CA LEU A 31 -24.16 -20.87 -25.52
C LEU A 31 -24.59 -22.32 -25.53
N VAL A 32 -25.89 -22.57 -25.65
CA VAL A 32 -26.45 -23.89 -25.87
C VAL A 32 -27.03 -23.96 -27.27
N ALA A 33 -26.52 -24.89 -28.06
CA ALA A 33 -26.95 -25.12 -29.44
C ALA A 33 -27.20 -26.62 -29.67
N ASP A 34 -27.88 -26.93 -30.75
CA ASP A 34 -28.00 -28.32 -31.22
C ASP A 34 -26.83 -28.74 -32.14
N SER A 35 -26.87 -29.99 -32.64
CA SER A 35 -25.81 -30.53 -33.52
C SER A 35 -25.73 -29.82 -34.88
N THR A 36 -26.71 -29.01 -35.26
CA THR A 36 -26.70 -28.20 -36.48
C THR A 36 -26.20 -26.78 -36.27
N GLY A 37 -25.98 -26.37 -35.00
CA GLY A 37 -25.60 -25.02 -34.60
C GLY A 37 -26.80 -24.12 -34.32
N ALA A 38 -28.06 -24.62 -34.37
CA ALA A 38 -29.20 -23.80 -33.98
C ALA A 38 -29.29 -23.65 -32.46
N VAL A 39 -29.52 -22.41 -32.00
CA VAL A 39 -29.54 -22.10 -30.57
C VAL A 39 -30.78 -22.70 -29.89
N ILE A 40 -30.62 -23.16 -28.66
CA ILE A 40 -31.69 -23.75 -27.84
C ILE A 40 -32.09 -22.76 -26.74
N ALA A 41 -33.28 -22.17 -26.90
CA ALA A 41 -33.88 -21.30 -25.90
C ALA A 41 -34.61 -22.10 -24.83
N GLY A 42 -34.70 -21.58 -23.62
CA GLY A 42 -35.47 -22.17 -22.53
C GLY A 42 -34.85 -23.44 -21.90
N ALA A 43 -33.61 -23.77 -22.24
CA ALA A 43 -32.93 -24.94 -21.67
C ALA A 43 -32.51 -24.65 -20.20
N PRO A 44 -32.92 -25.49 -19.21
CA PRO A 44 -32.43 -25.37 -17.85
C PRO A 44 -30.95 -25.74 -17.77
N VAL A 45 -30.18 -24.87 -17.11
CA VAL A 45 -28.76 -25.02 -16.82
C VAL A 45 -28.57 -25.06 -15.31
N THR A 46 -27.91 -26.11 -14.83
CA THR A 46 -27.60 -26.31 -13.40
C THR A 46 -26.10 -26.27 -13.21
N LEU A 47 -25.61 -25.31 -12.39
CA LEU A 47 -24.24 -25.18 -11.98
C LEU A 47 -24.06 -25.69 -10.55
N THR A 48 -23.21 -26.68 -10.33
CA THR A 48 -22.98 -27.30 -9.02
C THR A 48 -21.52 -27.19 -8.63
N ASN A 49 -21.23 -26.59 -7.49
CA ASN A 49 -19.90 -26.58 -6.90
C ASN A 49 -19.52 -27.98 -6.41
N GLN A 50 -18.36 -28.50 -6.80
CA GLN A 50 -17.93 -29.85 -6.48
C GLN A 50 -17.49 -30.04 -5.03
N GLU A 51 -17.04 -28.99 -4.37
CA GLU A 51 -16.51 -29.01 -3.00
C GLU A 51 -17.57 -28.73 -1.94
N THR A 52 -18.53 -27.85 -2.25
CA THR A 52 -19.57 -27.41 -1.30
C THR A 52 -20.97 -27.90 -1.65
N THR A 53 -21.13 -28.55 -2.82
CA THR A 53 -22.42 -28.98 -3.41
C THR A 53 -23.45 -27.87 -3.62
N LEU A 54 -22.97 -26.60 -3.65
CA LEU A 54 -23.84 -25.46 -3.95
C LEU A 54 -24.40 -25.60 -5.37
N ILE A 55 -25.73 -25.50 -5.48
CA ILE A 55 -26.45 -25.54 -6.75
C ILE A 55 -26.97 -24.13 -7.07
N ARG A 56 -26.76 -23.70 -8.32
CA ARG A 56 -27.41 -22.52 -8.91
C ARG A 56 -28.03 -22.93 -10.24
N THR A 57 -29.17 -22.32 -10.57
CA THR A 57 -29.89 -22.60 -11.81
C THR A 57 -30.06 -21.36 -12.66
N ALA A 58 -30.01 -21.53 -13.95
CA ALA A 58 -30.32 -20.51 -14.96
C ALA A 58 -31.12 -21.18 -16.09
N VAL A 59 -31.67 -20.36 -16.99
CA VAL A 59 -32.35 -20.82 -18.19
C VAL A 59 -31.76 -20.05 -19.37
N THR A 60 -31.54 -20.75 -20.49
CA THR A 60 -31.04 -20.07 -21.71
C THR A 60 -32.10 -19.08 -22.26
N ASN A 61 -31.64 -17.91 -22.68
CA ASN A 61 -32.48 -16.90 -23.34
C ASN A 61 -32.82 -17.29 -24.81
N ASP A 62 -33.54 -16.41 -25.52
CA ASP A 62 -33.93 -16.63 -26.92
C ASP A 62 -32.75 -16.79 -27.87
N ALA A 63 -31.55 -16.31 -27.49
CA ALA A 63 -30.29 -16.49 -28.21
C ALA A 63 -29.50 -17.73 -27.74
N GLY A 64 -30.11 -18.60 -26.94
CA GLY A 64 -29.44 -19.79 -26.38
C GLY A 64 -28.35 -19.49 -25.33
N PHE A 65 -28.23 -18.25 -24.87
CA PHE A 65 -27.19 -17.82 -23.96
C PHE A 65 -27.63 -17.98 -22.51
N TYR A 66 -26.72 -18.51 -21.65
CA TYR A 66 -26.89 -18.57 -20.20
C TYR A 66 -25.73 -17.89 -19.49
N ARG A 67 -25.98 -17.40 -18.26
CA ARG A 67 -24.96 -16.74 -17.46
C ARG A 67 -25.23 -16.87 -15.96
N PHE A 68 -24.15 -17.13 -15.20
CA PHE A 68 -24.10 -17.06 -13.74
C PHE A 68 -23.07 -16.02 -13.35
N ASP A 69 -23.49 -14.94 -12.73
CA ASP A 69 -22.62 -13.92 -12.16
C ASP A 69 -22.37 -14.17 -10.67
N ALA A 70 -21.33 -13.55 -10.13
CA ALA A 70 -20.93 -13.67 -8.73
C ALA A 70 -20.82 -15.14 -8.26
N VAL A 71 -20.11 -15.96 -9.03
CA VAL A 71 -19.86 -17.37 -8.73
C VAL A 71 -18.60 -17.46 -7.85
N ASP A 72 -18.68 -18.19 -6.73
CA ASP A 72 -17.52 -18.44 -5.88
C ASP A 72 -16.41 -19.16 -6.64
N LEU A 73 -15.17 -18.97 -6.23
CA LEU A 73 -14.04 -19.65 -6.88
C LEU A 73 -14.06 -21.14 -6.55
N GLY A 74 -13.59 -21.94 -7.49
CA GLY A 74 -13.47 -23.39 -7.29
C GLY A 74 -13.82 -24.19 -8.55
N SER A 75 -14.00 -25.49 -8.38
CA SER A 75 -14.36 -26.43 -9.46
C SER A 75 -15.86 -26.70 -9.46
N TYR A 76 -16.45 -26.67 -10.65
CA TYR A 76 -17.88 -26.83 -10.85
C TYR A 76 -18.21 -27.91 -11.88
N SER A 77 -19.40 -28.45 -11.77
CA SER A 77 -20.05 -29.19 -12.86
C SER A 77 -21.24 -28.39 -13.38
N ILE A 78 -21.41 -28.41 -14.71
CA ILE A 78 -22.56 -27.81 -15.40
C ILE A 78 -23.38 -28.94 -16.02
N ASN A 79 -24.67 -28.99 -15.69
CA ASN A 79 -25.60 -29.89 -16.31
C ASN A 79 -26.62 -29.08 -17.10
N ILE A 80 -26.82 -29.48 -18.36
CA ILE A 80 -27.76 -28.86 -19.30
C ILE A 80 -28.68 -29.92 -19.87
N SER A 81 -29.98 -29.63 -19.91
CA SER A 81 -30.98 -30.49 -20.51
C SER A 81 -31.96 -29.69 -21.33
N ALA A 82 -32.53 -30.30 -22.35
CA ALA A 82 -33.62 -29.72 -23.14
C ALA A 82 -34.57 -30.83 -23.62
N SER A 83 -35.84 -30.49 -23.81
CA SER A 83 -36.83 -31.46 -24.29
C SER A 83 -36.44 -31.98 -25.69
N GLY A 84 -36.35 -33.30 -25.84
CA GLY A 84 -35.95 -33.95 -27.09
C GLY A 84 -34.42 -34.15 -27.29
N PHE A 85 -33.62 -33.67 -26.33
CA PHE A 85 -32.14 -33.79 -26.39
C PHE A 85 -31.62 -34.59 -25.20
N GLY A 86 -30.48 -35.24 -25.42
CA GLY A 86 -29.72 -35.90 -24.36
C GLY A 86 -29.09 -34.86 -23.41
N PRO A 87 -29.18 -35.06 -22.06
CA PRO A 87 -28.56 -34.17 -21.11
C PRO A 87 -27.04 -34.25 -21.19
N VAL A 88 -26.37 -33.09 -21.17
CA VAL A 88 -24.90 -32.98 -21.18
C VAL A 88 -24.45 -32.48 -19.83
N THR A 89 -23.44 -33.14 -19.27
CA THR A 89 -22.73 -32.70 -18.06
C THR A 89 -21.30 -32.38 -18.41
N LYS A 90 -20.84 -31.16 -18.12
CA LYS A 90 -19.44 -30.74 -18.16
C LYS A 90 -18.90 -30.69 -16.74
N THR A 91 -17.82 -31.40 -16.44
CA THR A 91 -17.16 -31.44 -15.11
C THR A 91 -15.86 -30.64 -15.16
N ASN A 92 -15.30 -30.33 -13.98
CA ASN A 92 -14.04 -29.58 -13.81
C ASN A 92 -14.01 -28.21 -14.48
N VAL A 93 -15.13 -27.47 -14.44
CA VAL A 93 -15.20 -26.09 -14.87
C VAL A 93 -14.58 -25.23 -13.76
N ILE A 94 -13.37 -24.71 -14.00
CA ILE A 94 -12.67 -23.88 -13.03
C ILE A 94 -13.18 -22.44 -13.11
N VAL A 95 -13.55 -21.89 -11.97
CA VAL A 95 -13.98 -20.50 -11.80
C VAL A 95 -12.90 -19.72 -11.04
N ASN A 96 -12.31 -18.73 -11.72
CA ASN A 96 -11.30 -17.86 -11.17
C ASN A 96 -11.86 -16.45 -10.94
N ALA A 97 -11.21 -15.68 -10.05
CA ALA A 97 -11.64 -14.32 -9.70
C ALA A 97 -11.56 -13.38 -10.90
N SER A 98 -12.61 -12.56 -11.06
CA SER A 98 -12.70 -11.52 -12.08
C SER A 98 -12.55 -12.05 -13.52
N GLN A 99 -12.70 -13.36 -13.74
CA GLN A 99 -12.67 -14.00 -15.05
C GLN A 99 -14.03 -14.57 -15.43
N THR A 100 -14.25 -14.71 -16.73
CA THR A 100 -15.41 -15.41 -17.27
C THR A 100 -14.98 -16.76 -17.81
N SER A 101 -15.51 -17.84 -17.21
CA SER A 101 -15.37 -19.20 -17.72
C SER A 101 -16.47 -19.44 -18.74
N THR A 102 -16.13 -19.40 -20.02
CA THR A 102 -17.10 -19.63 -21.12
C THR A 102 -17.20 -21.12 -21.41
N VAL A 103 -18.39 -21.70 -21.28
CA VAL A 103 -18.67 -23.13 -21.48
C VAL A 103 -19.80 -23.27 -22.49
N ASP A 104 -19.45 -23.33 -23.76
CA ASP A 104 -20.42 -23.62 -24.83
C ASP A 104 -20.75 -25.10 -24.82
N VAL A 105 -22.04 -25.45 -25.05
CA VAL A 105 -22.53 -26.82 -25.02
C VAL A 105 -23.38 -27.08 -26.22
N GLN A 106 -23.09 -28.20 -26.91
CA GLN A 106 -23.89 -28.73 -28.00
C GLN A 106 -24.68 -29.93 -27.50
N LEU A 107 -26.00 -29.91 -27.72
CA LEU A 107 -26.92 -30.99 -27.35
C LEU A 107 -27.21 -31.83 -28.58
N GLU A 108 -27.20 -33.15 -28.42
CA GLU A 108 -27.58 -34.08 -29.47
C GLU A 108 -29.02 -34.57 -29.28
N PRO A 109 -29.80 -34.73 -30.35
CA PRO A 109 -31.12 -35.35 -30.28
C PRO A 109 -31.05 -36.76 -29.68
N GLY A 110 -31.91 -37.07 -28.72
CA GLY A 110 -31.94 -38.38 -28.08
C GLY A 110 -32.01 -38.32 -26.55
N SER A 111 -31.88 -39.47 -25.91
CA SER A 111 -31.99 -39.62 -24.45
C SER A 111 -30.66 -40.01 -23.76
N GLN A 112 -29.58 -40.23 -24.51
CA GLN A 112 -28.29 -40.59 -23.92
C GLN A 112 -27.64 -39.43 -23.17
N ARG A 113 -27.24 -39.69 -21.93
CA ARG A 113 -26.46 -38.72 -21.13
C ARG A 113 -25.02 -38.76 -21.60
N VAL A 114 -24.47 -37.58 -21.91
CA VAL A 114 -23.05 -37.39 -22.24
C VAL A 114 -22.37 -36.65 -21.09
N THR A 115 -21.26 -37.20 -20.59
CA THR A 115 -20.41 -36.51 -19.61
C THR A 115 -19.09 -36.19 -20.27
N VAL A 116 -18.69 -34.93 -20.26
CA VAL A 116 -17.43 -34.44 -20.84
C VAL A 116 -16.62 -33.77 -19.74
N ASP A 117 -15.40 -34.27 -19.60
CA ASP A 117 -14.45 -33.63 -18.68
C ASP A 117 -13.82 -32.42 -19.36
N VAL A 118 -13.96 -31.25 -18.76
CA VAL A 118 -13.33 -30.02 -19.23
C VAL A 118 -11.94 -29.97 -18.62
N VAL A 119 -10.93 -30.35 -19.37
CA VAL A 119 -9.55 -30.14 -18.94
C VAL A 119 -9.19 -28.68 -19.22
N SER A 120 -9.53 -27.80 -18.32
CA SER A 120 -9.00 -26.44 -18.35
C SER A 120 -7.84 -26.36 -17.37
N GLU A 121 -6.60 -26.31 -17.87
CA GLU A 121 -5.48 -25.96 -17.04
C GLU A 121 -5.64 -24.51 -16.54
N ALA A 122 -5.46 -24.32 -15.25
CA ALA A 122 -5.59 -23.00 -14.63
C ALA A 122 -4.61 -22.02 -15.29
N GLY A 123 -5.13 -20.98 -15.91
CA GLY A 123 -4.37 -19.88 -16.50
C GLY A 123 -4.27 -19.86 -18.04
N ALA A 124 -4.63 -20.93 -18.74
CA ALA A 124 -4.51 -21.01 -20.21
C ALA A 124 -5.79 -20.72 -21.01
N ALA A 125 -6.93 -20.43 -20.35
CA ALA A 125 -8.19 -20.22 -21.05
C ALA A 125 -8.25 -18.85 -21.77
N LEU A 126 -8.71 -18.88 -23.04
CA LEU A 126 -8.99 -17.66 -23.79
C LEU A 126 -10.09 -16.83 -23.10
N GLN A 127 -9.84 -15.54 -22.92
CA GLN A 127 -10.82 -14.61 -22.35
C GLN A 127 -11.66 -13.96 -23.46
N THR A 128 -12.75 -14.61 -23.87
CA THR A 128 -13.54 -14.25 -25.03
C THR A 128 -14.57 -13.14 -24.81
N GLU A 129 -14.90 -12.83 -23.56
CA GLU A 129 -15.98 -11.89 -23.21
C GLU A 129 -15.52 -10.66 -22.42
N THR A 130 -14.24 -10.52 -22.09
CA THR A 130 -13.75 -9.43 -21.26
C THR A 130 -12.54 -8.71 -21.87
N PRO A 131 -12.48 -7.37 -21.85
CA PRO A 131 -11.31 -6.60 -22.26
C PRO A 131 -10.23 -6.56 -21.19
N VAL A 132 -10.49 -7.04 -19.97
CA VAL A 132 -9.60 -6.96 -18.81
C VAL A 132 -8.26 -7.61 -19.12
N ARG A 133 -7.17 -6.89 -18.80
CA ARG A 133 -5.80 -7.39 -18.90
C ARG A 133 -5.26 -7.65 -17.51
N GLY A 134 -4.48 -8.71 -17.38
CA GLY A 134 -3.89 -9.13 -16.13
C GLY A 134 -3.69 -10.63 -16.08
N GLY A 135 -3.64 -11.16 -14.89
CA GLY A 135 -3.52 -12.60 -14.67
C GLY A 135 -3.91 -12.98 -13.25
N ASN A 136 -4.20 -14.25 -13.07
CA ASN A 136 -4.52 -14.82 -11.79
C ASN A 136 -3.40 -15.78 -11.39
N ILE A 137 -2.96 -15.69 -10.16
CA ILE A 137 -1.95 -16.57 -9.56
C ILE A 137 -2.68 -17.52 -8.63
N THR A 138 -2.70 -18.78 -8.98
CA THR A 138 -3.48 -19.81 -8.29
C THR A 138 -2.82 -20.25 -6.99
N ALA A 139 -3.58 -20.86 -6.07
CA ALA A 139 -3.08 -21.46 -4.84
C ALA A 139 -1.91 -22.41 -5.09
N GLN A 140 -1.96 -23.21 -6.17
CA GLN A 140 -0.89 -24.10 -6.53
C GLN A 140 0.41 -23.36 -6.89
N GLN A 141 0.32 -22.30 -7.70
CA GLN A 141 1.48 -21.47 -8.04
C GLN A 141 2.05 -20.77 -6.80
N ILE A 142 1.17 -20.25 -5.91
CA ILE A 142 1.58 -19.58 -4.68
C ILE A 142 2.35 -20.52 -3.74
N THR A 143 1.94 -21.78 -3.65
CA THR A 143 2.56 -22.77 -2.75
C THR A 143 3.80 -23.46 -3.35
N GLN A 144 3.86 -23.62 -4.67
CA GLN A 144 4.92 -24.38 -5.35
C GLN A 144 6.07 -23.51 -5.88
N LEU A 145 5.79 -22.24 -6.20
CA LEU A 145 6.82 -21.33 -6.70
C LEU A 145 7.52 -20.58 -5.56
N PRO A 146 8.80 -20.25 -5.69
CA PRO A 146 9.53 -19.51 -4.68
C PRO A 146 9.00 -18.06 -4.61
N SER A 147 8.26 -17.74 -3.55
CA SER A 147 7.64 -16.43 -3.34
C SER A 147 8.29 -15.60 -2.23
N GLY A 148 9.19 -16.20 -1.46
CA GLY A 148 9.69 -15.58 -0.24
C GLY A 148 8.58 -15.28 0.80
N GLY A 149 7.44 -16.01 0.75
CA GLY A 149 6.29 -15.77 1.62
C GLY A 149 5.41 -14.58 1.24
N ASN A 150 5.54 -14.07 0.01
CA ASN A 150 4.76 -12.93 -0.49
C ASN A 150 3.89 -13.32 -1.70
N PRO A 151 2.63 -13.74 -1.49
CA PRO A 151 1.74 -14.07 -2.60
C PRO A 151 1.53 -12.91 -3.59
N VAL A 152 1.50 -11.66 -3.11
CA VAL A 152 1.34 -10.47 -3.97
C VAL A 152 2.60 -10.21 -4.81
N GLY A 153 3.75 -10.67 -4.35
CA GLY A 153 5.02 -10.57 -5.09
C GLY A 153 5.00 -11.26 -6.44
N PHE A 154 4.17 -12.29 -6.62
CA PHE A 154 3.97 -12.93 -7.93
C PHE A 154 3.36 -12.00 -8.98
N ALA A 155 2.78 -10.86 -8.61
CA ALA A 155 2.39 -9.83 -9.58
C ALA A 155 3.54 -9.43 -10.50
N LEU A 156 4.80 -9.52 -10.03
CA LEU A 156 6.00 -9.22 -10.82
C LEU A 156 6.25 -10.20 -11.97
N THR A 157 5.60 -11.36 -11.99
CA THR A 157 5.67 -12.31 -13.10
C THR A 157 4.77 -11.93 -14.27
N LEU A 158 3.86 -10.96 -14.05
CA LEU A 158 2.89 -10.54 -15.06
C LEU A 158 3.45 -9.42 -15.96
N PRO A 159 3.11 -9.44 -17.25
CA PRO A 159 3.49 -8.36 -18.16
C PRO A 159 3.00 -7.00 -17.71
N GLY A 160 3.85 -5.99 -17.82
CA GLY A 160 3.54 -4.60 -17.43
C GLY A 160 3.72 -4.31 -15.94
N VAL A 161 4.12 -5.29 -15.13
CA VAL A 161 4.45 -5.09 -13.71
C VAL A 161 5.97 -5.03 -13.54
N SER A 162 6.46 -4.03 -12.83
CA SER A 162 7.90 -3.82 -12.59
C SER A 162 8.17 -3.42 -11.16
N THR A 163 9.35 -3.80 -10.63
CA THR A 163 9.81 -3.38 -9.30
C THR A 163 9.96 -1.87 -9.23
N ASN A 164 9.60 -1.31 -8.09
CA ASN A 164 9.81 0.11 -7.81
C ASN A 164 10.34 0.27 -6.39
N THR A 165 11.60 0.69 -6.28
CA THR A 165 12.31 0.86 -5.00
C THR A 165 11.96 2.17 -4.27
N SER A 166 11.27 3.10 -4.92
CA SER A 166 10.85 4.37 -4.33
C SER A 166 9.47 4.34 -3.68
N GLY A 167 8.82 3.18 -3.65
CA GLY A 167 7.52 2.99 -3.00
C GLY A 167 7.63 2.93 -1.48
N VAL A 168 6.59 3.40 -0.80
CA VAL A 168 6.36 3.20 0.62
C VAL A 168 5.17 2.27 0.78
N GLY A 169 5.23 1.33 1.71
CA GLY A 169 4.21 0.31 1.92
C GLY A 169 4.75 -1.11 1.74
N VAL A 170 3.89 -2.10 1.98
CA VAL A 170 4.29 -3.52 2.01
C VAL A 170 4.61 -4.06 0.62
N ALA A 171 3.86 -3.66 -0.42
CA ALA A 171 4.13 -4.04 -1.80
C ALA A 171 4.53 -2.80 -2.63
N SER A 172 5.68 -2.88 -3.26
CA SER A 172 6.27 -1.79 -4.02
C SER A 172 6.56 -2.23 -5.45
N PHE A 173 5.57 -2.12 -6.32
CA PHE A 173 5.72 -2.33 -7.77
C PHE A 173 4.86 -1.33 -8.56
N SER A 174 5.30 -1.04 -9.76
CA SER A 174 4.55 -0.23 -10.74
C SER A 174 3.79 -1.12 -11.70
N VAL A 175 2.59 -0.69 -12.08
CA VAL A 175 1.81 -1.32 -13.14
C VAL A 175 1.70 -0.36 -14.31
N ASN A 176 2.17 -0.78 -15.48
CA ASN A 176 2.16 -0.01 -16.73
C ASN A 176 2.73 1.41 -16.57
N GLY A 177 3.83 1.54 -15.80
CA GLY A 177 4.53 2.82 -15.59
C GLY A 177 3.83 3.80 -14.65
N ALA A 178 2.69 3.45 -14.03
CA ALA A 178 2.07 4.27 -13.01
C ALA A 178 2.90 4.25 -11.71
N ARG A 179 2.67 5.23 -10.83
CA ARG A 179 3.33 5.24 -9.52
C ARG A 179 2.92 4.00 -8.71
N SER A 180 3.84 3.41 -7.97
CA SER A 180 3.55 2.25 -7.10
C SER A 180 2.42 2.51 -6.10
N ARG A 181 2.29 3.75 -5.64
CA ARG A 181 1.23 4.20 -4.73
C ARG A 181 -0.16 4.32 -5.37
N SER A 182 -0.23 4.28 -6.70
CA SER A 182 -1.48 4.40 -7.47
C SER A 182 -2.18 3.06 -7.69
N ASN A 183 -1.63 1.94 -7.20
CA ASN A 183 -2.29 0.65 -7.24
C ASN A 183 -3.40 0.58 -6.19
N ASN A 184 -4.46 -0.16 -6.51
CA ASN A 184 -5.52 -0.49 -5.58
C ASN A 184 -5.34 -1.92 -5.07
N PHE A 185 -5.11 -2.09 -3.77
CA PHE A 185 -4.97 -3.38 -3.11
C PHE A 185 -6.25 -3.75 -2.38
N LEU A 186 -6.71 -4.96 -2.58
CA LEU A 186 -7.94 -5.50 -2.01
C LEU A 186 -7.68 -6.85 -1.35
N ILE A 187 -8.51 -7.21 -0.36
CA ILE A 187 -8.64 -8.56 0.17
C ILE A 187 -10.11 -8.95 0.12
N ASP A 188 -10.43 -10.04 -0.58
CA ASP A 188 -11.80 -10.47 -0.90
C ASP A 188 -12.66 -9.31 -1.42
N GLY A 189 -12.09 -8.46 -2.28
CA GLY A 189 -12.74 -7.32 -2.92
C GLY A 189 -12.91 -6.08 -2.03
N THR A 190 -12.45 -6.08 -0.79
CA THR A 190 -12.54 -4.91 0.10
C THR A 190 -11.21 -4.18 0.27
N GLU A 191 -11.29 -2.89 0.57
CA GLU A 191 -10.15 -1.97 0.72
C GLU A 191 -9.05 -2.53 1.63
N ASN A 192 -7.83 -2.61 1.11
CA ASN A 192 -6.60 -2.96 1.82
C ASN A 192 -5.49 -1.96 1.54
N ASN A 193 -5.83 -0.67 1.39
CA ASN A 193 -4.85 0.37 1.19
C ASN A 193 -4.62 1.17 2.47
N ASP A 194 -3.35 1.53 2.71
CA ASP A 194 -2.99 2.53 3.70
C ASP A 194 -3.17 3.93 3.11
N ILE A 195 -4.29 4.55 3.40
CA ILE A 195 -4.64 5.87 2.87
C ILE A 195 -3.68 6.96 3.37
N SER A 196 -2.93 6.71 4.45
CA SER A 196 -1.98 7.70 4.99
C SER A 196 -0.76 7.91 4.09
N VAL A 197 -0.25 6.84 3.47
CA VAL A 197 0.96 6.88 2.62
C VAL A 197 0.72 6.39 1.21
N ALA A 198 -0.44 5.88 0.90
CA ALA A 198 -0.84 5.12 -0.28
C ALA A 198 0.03 3.85 -0.50
N GLY A 199 -0.62 2.76 -0.84
CA GLY A 199 0.00 1.44 -1.00
C GLY A 199 -0.71 0.38 -0.19
N GLN A 200 -0.23 -0.85 -0.24
CA GLN A 200 -0.81 -1.97 0.48
C GLN A 200 -0.69 -1.76 2.00
N ALA A 201 -1.81 -1.91 2.72
CA ALA A 201 -1.85 -1.77 4.16
C ALA A 201 -1.37 -3.03 4.88
N PHE A 202 -1.80 -4.18 4.41
CA PHE A 202 -1.59 -5.49 5.03
C PHE A 202 -1.31 -6.54 3.97
N GLN A 203 -0.46 -7.49 4.29
CA GLN A 203 -0.09 -8.60 3.42
C GLN A 203 -0.35 -9.93 4.12
N ILE A 204 -1.08 -10.84 3.45
CA ILE A 204 -1.18 -12.22 3.88
C ILE A 204 0.12 -12.91 3.48
N THR A 205 0.89 -13.36 4.47
CA THR A 205 2.18 -14.04 4.26
C THR A 205 2.07 -15.57 4.31
N ASN A 206 0.94 -16.09 4.83
CA ASN A 206 0.68 -17.52 4.79
C ASN A 206 0.14 -17.94 3.41
N PRO A 207 0.93 -18.62 2.57
CA PRO A 207 0.50 -19.02 1.23
C PRO A 207 -0.68 -20.00 1.26
N ASP A 208 -0.78 -20.83 2.31
CA ASP A 208 -1.86 -21.81 2.45
C ASP A 208 -3.20 -21.16 2.83
N ALA A 209 -3.22 -19.88 3.24
CA ALA A 209 -4.43 -19.14 3.53
C ALA A 209 -5.01 -18.42 2.30
N VAL A 210 -4.27 -18.39 1.18
CA VAL A 210 -4.65 -17.70 -0.05
C VAL A 210 -5.18 -18.70 -1.07
N GLN A 211 -6.35 -18.41 -1.64
CA GLN A 211 -6.95 -19.18 -2.72
C GLN A 211 -6.39 -18.74 -4.08
N GLU A 212 -6.30 -17.42 -4.27
CA GLU A 212 -5.88 -16.83 -5.53
C GLU A 212 -5.44 -15.37 -5.32
N VAL A 213 -4.51 -14.90 -6.15
CA VAL A 213 -4.21 -13.47 -6.30
C VAL A 213 -4.58 -13.04 -7.71
N SER A 214 -5.60 -12.20 -7.84
CA SER A 214 -6.03 -11.61 -9.11
C SER A 214 -5.36 -10.25 -9.29
N VAL A 215 -4.68 -10.07 -10.40
CA VAL A 215 -4.01 -8.82 -10.76
C VAL A 215 -4.56 -8.32 -12.07
N GLN A 216 -5.22 -7.17 -12.07
CA GLN A 216 -5.74 -6.52 -13.27
C GLN A 216 -4.83 -5.33 -13.60
N THR A 217 -4.16 -5.39 -14.72
CA THR A 217 -3.19 -4.39 -15.11
C THR A 217 -3.77 -3.30 -16.00
N SER A 218 -4.87 -3.59 -16.71
CA SER A 218 -5.55 -2.61 -17.59
C SER A 218 -6.99 -3.04 -17.87
N ASN A 219 -7.85 -2.07 -18.26
CA ASN A 219 -9.26 -2.28 -18.62
C ASN A 219 -10.06 -3.03 -17.53
N TYR A 220 -9.73 -2.81 -16.26
CA TYR A 220 -10.48 -3.40 -15.16
C TYR A 220 -11.92 -2.89 -15.12
N ASP A 221 -12.82 -3.69 -14.58
CA ASP A 221 -14.24 -3.35 -14.47
C ASP A 221 -14.45 -2.03 -13.71
N SER A 222 -15.50 -1.28 -14.09
CA SER A 222 -15.82 0.04 -13.52
C SER A 222 -16.16 0.01 -12.03
N GLU A 223 -16.36 -1.18 -11.47
CA GLU A 223 -16.50 -1.39 -10.03
C GLU A 223 -15.24 -1.01 -9.25
N PHE A 224 -14.05 -1.18 -9.86
CA PHE A 224 -12.78 -0.88 -9.22
C PHE A 224 -12.41 0.59 -9.43
N GLY A 225 -12.29 1.32 -8.34
CA GLY A 225 -11.82 2.70 -8.32
C GLY A 225 -10.48 2.85 -7.65
N ARG A 226 -10.04 4.09 -7.44
CA ARG A 226 -8.76 4.45 -6.83
C ARG A 226 -7.56 3.74 -7.47
N ALA A 227 -7.64 3.43 -8.74
CA ALA A 227 -6.66 2.63 -9.46
C ALA A 227 -6.03 3.42 -10.60
N GLY A 228 -5.12 4.34 -10.28
CA GLY A 228 -4.21 4.95 -11.24
C GLY A 228 -3.18 3.94 -11.77
N GLY A 229 -2.80 2.90 -11.03
CA GLY A 229 -2.00 1.72 -11.39
C GLY A 229 -2.86 0.50 -11.74
N GLY A 230 -2.58 -0.66 -11.16
CA GLY A 230 -3.37 -1.88 -11.28
C GLY A 230 -4.32 -2.07 -10.10
N VAL A 231 -5.16 -3.08 -10.22
CA VAL A 231 -5.98 -3.62 -9.12
C VAL A 231 -5.42 -4.97 -8.73
N VAL A 232 -5.10 -5.15 -7.46
CA VAL A 232 -4.58 -6.40 -6.91
C VAL A 232 -5.53 -6.88 -5.84
N ASN A 233 -6.15 -8.03 -6.05
CA ASN A 233 -7.11 -8.60 -5.12
C ASN A 233 -6.64 -9.98 -4.65
N VAL A 234 -6.41 -10.11 -3.35
CA VAL A 234 -6.07 -11.37 -2.70
C VAL A 234 -7.36 -12.03 -2.23
N ILE A 235 -7.63 -13.24 -2.68
CA ILE A 235 -8.79 -14.02 -2.30
C ILE A 235 -8.37 -15.07 -1.29
N THR A 236 -9.07 -15.08 -0.15
CA THR A 236 -8.78 -16.03 0.94
C THR A 236 -9.51 -17.34 0.77
N LYS A 237 -8.89 -18.44 1.23
CA LYS A 237 -9.53 -19.76 1.25
C LYS A 237 -10.76 -19.80 2.15
N SER A 238 -11.72 -20.65 1.78
CA SER A 238 -12.90 -21.01 2.56
C SER A 238 -12.87 -22.49 2.97
N GLY A 239 -13.77 -22.90 3.86
CA GLY A 239 -14.00 -24.32 4.16
C GLY A 239 -14.83 -25.00 3.08
N THR A 240 -14.81 -26.34 3.07
CA THR A 240 -15.56 -27.22 2.17
C THR A 240 -16.35 -28.24 2.96
N ASN A 241 -17.02 -29.19 2.29
CA ASN A 241 -17.73 -30.29 2.93
C ASN A 241 -16.82 -31.34 3.58
N GLU A 242 -15.53 -31.31 3.29
CA GLU A 242 -14.55 -32.21 3.87
C GLU A 242 -13.60 -31.45 4.78
N PHE A 243 -13.13 -32.10 5.85
CA PHE A 243 -12.10 -31.53 6.68
C PHE A 243 -10.75 -31.64 5.97
N HIS A 244 -10.08 -30.53 5.88
CA HIS A 244 -8.73 -30.44 5.32
C HIS A 244 -7.91 -29.39 6.04
N GLY A 245 -6.62 -29.51 5.95
CA GLY A 245 -5.70 -28.55 6.55
C GLY A 245 -4.27 -28.86 6.23
N THR A 246 -3.40 -27.92 6.53
CA THR A 246 -1.97 -28.06 6.38
C THR A 246 -1.29 -27.74 7.70
N LEU A 247 -0.22 -28.47 7.98
CA LEU A 247 0.73 -28.14 9.04
C LEU A 247 2.09 -28.02 8.36
N ALA A 248 2.65 -26.82 8.35
CA ALA A 248 3.90 -26.56 7.66
C ALA A 248 4.91 -25.87 8.58
N PHE A 249 6.18 -26.17 8.33
CA PHE A 249 7.29 -25.48 8.94
C PHE A 249 8.29 -25.14 7.85
N ARG A 250 8.44 -23.85 7.56
CA ARG A 250 9.44 -23.35 6.64
C ARG A 250 10.62 -22.81 7.42
N TYR A 251 11.79 -23.21 7.04
CA TYR A 251 13.05 -22.72 7.57
C TYR A 251 13.88 -22.18 6.42
N ASP A 252 14.42 -20.99 6.60
CA ASP A 252 15.35 -20.36 5.69
C ASP A 252 16.61 -19.94 6.47
N SER A 253 17.77 -20.16 5.88
CA SER A 253 19.06 -19.87 6.52
C SER A 253 20.06 -19.32 5.52
N SER A 254 20.72 -18.25 5.91
CA SER A 254 21.83 -17.70 5.13
C SER A 254 23.03 -18.70 5.01
N ALA A 255 23.04 -19.78 5.77
CA ALA A 255 24.05 -20.83 5.64
C ALA A 255 23.92 -21.59 4.30
N ASP A 256 22.70 -21.69 3.79
CA ASP A 256 22.36 -22.40 2.55
C ASP A 256 22.40 -21.48 1.31
N ASP A 257 22.64 -20.18 1.54
CA ASP A 257 22.66 -19.16 0.50
C ASP A 257 24.04 -19.03 -0.17
N ALA A 258 24.06 -18.90 -1.48
CA ALA A 258 25.25 -18.51 -2.23
C ALA A 258 25.65 -17.05 -1.95
N ILE A 259 26.92 -16.76 -1.90
CA ILE A 259 27.45 -15.39 -1.84
C ILE A 259 27.21 -14.73 -3.20
N THR A 260 26.49 -13.60 -3.22
CA THR A 260 26.25 -12.84 -4.45
C THR A 260 27.54 -12.15 -4.94
N SER A 261 27.61 -11.81 -6.23
CA SER A 261 28.76 -11.11 -6.82
C SER A 261 29.01 -9.73 -6.17
N PHE A 262 27.98 -9.08 -5.62
CA PHE A 262 28.14 -7.84 -4.85
C PHE A 262 28.73 -8.14 -3.46
N GLN A 263 28.22 -9.13 -2.77
CA GLN A 263 28.71 -9.56 -1.45
C GLN A 263 30.14 -10.11 -1.52
N SER A 264 30.53 -10.74 -2.64
CA SER A 264 31.91 -11.25 -2.82
C SER A 264 32.98 -10.15 -2.86
N ARG A 265 32.57 -8.90 -2.92
CA ARG A 265 33.48 -7.74 -2.86
C ARG A 265 33.63 -7.19 -1.44
N ASN A 266 32.82 -7.67 -0.49
CA ASN A 266 32.91 -7.23 0.91
C ASN A 266 34.06 -7.97 1.60
N PRO A 267 35.07 -7.24 2.16
CA PRO A 267 36.26 -7.87 2.79
C PRO A 267 35.89 -8.80 3.95
N ASP A 268 34.86 -8.48 4.73
CA ASP A 268 34.44 -9.30 5.87
C ASP A 268 33.80 -10.62 5.43
N ILE A 269 33.02 -10.59 4.36
CA ILE A 269 32.42 -11.78 3.76
C ILE A 269 33.50 -12.65 3.12
N ILE A 270 34.48 -12.03 2.43
CA ILE A 270 35.63 -12.75 1.87
C ILE A 270 36.43 -13.44 2.98
N LYS A 271 36.72 -12.73 4.07
CA LYS A 271 37.48 -13.26 5.21
C LYS A 271 36.76 -14.40 5.92
N ARG A 272 35.42 -14.33 6.01
CA ARG A 272 34.58 -15.35 6.67
C ARG A 272 34.27 -16.54 5.75
N GLY A 273 34.34 -16.35 4.42
CA GLY A 273 33.95 -17.35 3.44
C GLY A 273 32.44 -17.65 3.42
N ARG A 274 31.62 -16.87 4.14
CA ARG A 274 30.17 -17.04 4.24
C ARG A 274 29.45 -15.74 4.53
N ARG A 275 28.14 -15.68 4.29
CA ARG A 275 27.28 -14.58 4.70
C ARG A 275 27.20 -14.43 6.22
N LEU A 276 26.68 -13.26 6.67
CA LEU A 276 26.27 -13.11 8.07
C LEU A 276 25.11 -14.05 8.37
N SER A 277 25.09 -14.59 9.59
CA SER A 277 24.03 -15.53 9.98
C SER A 277 22.68 -14.83 10.00
N ALA A 278 21.77 -15.35 9.22
CA ALA A 278 20.35 -14.99 9.24
C ALA A 278 19.52 -16.26 9.17
N ASN A 279 18.52 -16.38 10.02
CA ASN A 279 17.63 -17.54 10.06
C ASN A 279 16.20 -17.06 10.20
N GLU A 280 15.32 -17.68 9.42
CA GLU A 280 13.87 -17.43 9.48
C GLU A 280 13.14 -18.73 9.77
N TYR A 281 12.26 -18.71 10.76
CA TYR A 281 11.45 -19.83 11.20
C TYR A 281 10.00 -19.47 11.01
N ILE A 282 9.25 -20.25 10.21
CA ILE A 282 7.87 -19.95 9.87
C ILE A 282 6.98 -21.18 10.09
N PRO A 283 6.61 -21.49 11.34
CA PRO A 283 5.54 -22.44 11.59
C PRO A 283 4.21 -21.88 11.12
N SER A 284 3.43 -22.69 10.41
CA SER A 284 2.09 -22.34 9.97
C SER A 284 1.15 -23.53 10.04
N ALA A 285 -0.14 -23.24 10.23
CA ALA A 285 -1.19 -24.24 10.25
C ALA A 285 -2.45 -23.67 9.61
N THR A 286 -3.16 -24.49 8.85
CA THR A 286 -4.49 -24.20 8.36
C THR A 286 -5.43 -25.36 8.68
N PHE A 287 -6.70 -25.05 8.90
CA PHE A 287 -7.74 -26.06 9.10
C PHE A 287 -9.08 -25.53 8.63
N GLY A 288 -9.80 -26.31 7.86
CA GLY A 288 -11.12 -25.95 7.36
C GLY A 288 -12.02 -27.16 7.16
N GLY A 289 -13.32 -26.91 7.03
CA GLY A 289 -14.31 -27.94 6.82
C GLY A 289 -15.73 -27.49 7.18
N PRO A 290 -16.68 -28.41 7.29
CA PRO A 290 -18.02 -28.12 7.73
C PRO A 290 -18.04 -27.81 9.25
N LEU A 291 -18.79 -26.80 9.65
CA LEU A 291 -18.90 -26.40 11.05
C LEU A 291 -19.98 -27.22 11.76
N TYR A 292 -19.59 -28.02 12.76
CA TYR A 292 -20.51 -28.72 13.64
C TYR A 292 -20.77 -27.92 14.92
N LEU A 293 -21.99 -27.58 15.19
CA LEU A 293 -22.37 -26.83 16.39
C LEU A 293 -23.17 -27.71 17.37
N PRO A 294 -22.94 -27.60 18.69
CA PRO A 294 -23.77 -28.28 19.66
C PRO A 294 -25.20 -27.76 19.59
N ARG A 295 -26.15 -28.68 19.64
CA ARG A 295 -27.56 -28.35 19.67
C ARG A 295 -28.01 -28.31 21.14
N PHE A 296 -28.47 -27.13 21.54
CA PHE A 296 -29.08 -26.95 22.87
C PHE A 296 -30.58 -27.09 22.75
N GLY A 297 -31.18 -27.94 23.59
CA GLY A 297 -32.62 -28.21 23.64
C GLY A 297 -32.98 -29.69 23.54
N GLU A 298 -34.24 -30.05 23.85
CA GLU A 298 -34.73 -31.41 23.83
C GLU A 298 -35.05 -31.88 22.40
N GLY A 299 -34.66 -33.10 22.09
CA GLY A 299 -34.96 -33.83 20.85
C GLY A 299 -34.05 -33.57 19.65
N GLY A 300 -33.66 -34.63 18.96
CA GLY A 300 -32.84 -34.67 17.78
C GLY A 300 -31.38 -35.00 18.02
N ARG A 301 -30.52 -34.88 16.97
CA ARG A 301 -29.09 -35.13 17.07
C ARG A 301 -28.41 -34.07 17.96
N SER A 302 -27.44 -34.48 18.74
CA SER A 302 -26.67 -33.59 19.64
C SER A 302 -25.85 -32.52 18.96
N LEU A 303 -25.60 -32.68 17.66
CA LEU A 303 -24.86 -31.75 16.82
C LEU A 303 -25.68 -31.30 15.61
N ILE A 304 -25.59 -30.03 15.27
CA ILE A 304 -26.06 -29.46 14.00
C ILE A 304 -24.97 -29.74 13.00
N ASP A 305 -25.26 -30.51 11.96
CA ASP A 305 -24.35 -30.80 10.84
C ASP A 305 -24.29 -29.59 9.90
N GLY A 306 -23.10 -29.02 9.75
CA GLY A 306 -22.86 -27.88 8.88
C GLY A 306 -22.61 -28.23 7.43
N ARG A 307 -22.53 -29.51 7.05
CA ARG A 307 -22.33 -29.90 5.65
C ARG A 307 -23.38 -29.29 4.74
N ASN A 308 -22.90 -28.86 3.55
CA ASN A 308 -23.70 -28.17 2.53
C ASN A 308 -24.27 -26.79 2.98
N ARG A 309 -23.90 -26.31 4.18
CA ARG A 309 -24.53 -25.10 4.74
C ARG A 309 -23.59 -24.14 5.46
N THR A 310 -22.72 -24.65 6.31
CA THR A 310 -21.86 -23.81 7.16
C THR A 310 -20.44 -24.32 7.14
N PHE A 311 -19.53 -23.50 6.70
CA PHE A 311 -18.13 -23.86 6.57
C PHE A 311 -17.27 -22.90 7.38
N PHE A 312 -16.14 -23.42 7.85
CA PHE A 312 -15.13 -22.57 8.49
C PHE A 312 -13.75 -22.82 7.89
N PHE A 313 -12.91 -21.82 7.97
CA PHE A 313 -11.49 -21.92 7.66
C PHE A 313 -10.70 -21.06 8.65
N ILE A 314 -9.63 -21.65 9.21
CA ILE A 314 -8.72 -21.00 10.16
C ILE A 314 -7.31 -21.13 9.63
N ALA A 315 -6.55 -20.06 9.70
CA ALA A 315 -5.12 -20.08 9.40
C ALA A 315 -4.33 -19.33 10.47
N TYR A 316 -3.19 -19.85 10.83
CA TYR A 316 -2.23 -19.23 11.72
C TYR A 316 -0.83 -19.35 11.13
N GLN A 317 -0.03 -18.29 11.26
CA GLN A 317 1.39 -18.30 10.94
C GLN A 317 2.14 -17.44 11.95
N GLU A 318 3.29 -17.92 12.37
CA GLU A 318 4.27 -17.13 13.09
C GLU A 318 5.55 -17.04 12.27
N THR A 319 6.07 -15.84 12.11
CA THR A 319 7.39 -15.59 11.50
C THR A 319 8.35 -15.15 12.59
N ARG A 320 9.49 -15.81 12.68
CA ARG A 320 10.59 -15.44 13.57
C ARG A 320 11.85 -15.31 12.76
N PHE A 321 12.22 -14.06 12.47
CA PHE A 321 13.48 -13.74 11.82
C PHE A 321 14.54 -13.40 12.86
N ARG A 322 15.74 -13.95 12.72
CA ARG A 322 16.88 -13.70 13.57
C ARG A 322 18.13 -13.57 12.73
N ALA A 323 18.74 -12.40 12.76
CA ALA A 323 20.00 -12.14 12.09
C ALA A 323 20.99 -11.42 13.01
N GLY A 324 22.26 -11.51 12.69
CA GLY A 324 23.28 -10.65 13.25
C GLY A 324 23.50 -9.45 12.35
N GLY A 325 23.29 -8.26 12.86
CA GLY A 325 23.64 -7.01 12.21
C GLY A 325 24.77 -6.29 12.93
N THR A 326 25.34 -5.30 12.27
CA THR A 326 26.29 -4.36 12.89
C THR A 326 25.93 -2.94 12.48
N VAL A 327 26.11 -2.02 13.40
CA VAL A 327 26.12 -0.59 13.09
C VAL A 327 27.50 -0.03 13.37
N ASP A 328 27.97 0.78 12.41
CA ASP A 328 29.29 1.39 12.46
C ASP A 328 29.19 2.77 13.08
N LEU A 329 29.82 2.92 14.25
CA LEU A 329 29.80 4.16 15.02
C LEU A 329 31.21 4.72 15.14
N VAL A 330 31.39 5.97 14.73
CA VAL A 330 32.67 6.68 14.87
C VAL A 330 32.79 7.23 16.28
N THR A 331 33.77 6.69 17.04
CA THR A 331 34.02 7.04 18.46
C THR A 331 35.50 7.16 18.74
N PRO A 332 35.92 7.77 19.86
CA PRO A 332 37.33 7.76 20.27
C PRO A 332 37.85 6.35 20.50
N THR A 333 39.10 6.10 20.09
CA THR A 333 39.85 4.93 20.51
C THR A 333 40.19 5.00 22.00
N GLN A 334 40.72 3.93 22.59
CA GLN A 334 41.19 3.99 24.00
C GLN A 334 42.17 5.12 24.19
N GLN A 335 43.15 5.24 23.31
CA GLN A 335 44.13 6.36 23.33
C GLN A 335 43.43 7.73 23.24
N GLY A 336 42.40 7.83 22.38
CA GLY A 336 41.61 9.06 22.26
C GLY A 336 40.81 9.39 23.51
N ARG A 337 40.24 8.37 24.18
CA ARG A 337 39.52 8.52 25.44
C ARG A 337 40.45 8.93 26.59
N ASP A 338 41.59 8.28 26.70
CA ASP A 338 42.60 8.61 27.73
C ASP A 338 43.12 10.04 27.52
N ARG A 339 43.35 10.43 26.29
CA ARG A 339 43.79 11.81 25.95
C ARG A 339 42.69 12.82 26.27
N LEU A 340 41.43 12.55 25.95
CA LEU A 340 40.30 13.41 26.33
C LEU A 340 40.19 13.57 27.83
N ARG A 341 40.37 12.49 28.61
CA ARG A 341 40.34 12.55 30.08
C ARG A 341 41.51 13.26 30.70
N ALA A 342 42.68 13.17 30.07
CA ALA A 342 43.87 13.93 30.52
C ALA A 342 43.67 15.45 30.27
N LEU A 343 43.01 15.83 29.17
CA LEU A 343 42.72 17.24 28.85
C LEU A 343 41.51 17.80 29.60
N PHE A 344 40.51 16.91 29.81
CA PHE A 344 39.21 17.24 30.42
C PHE A 344 38.92 16.22 31.57
N PRO A 345 39.44 16.43 32.78
CA PRO A 345 39.10 15.62 33.95
C PRO A 345 37.59 15.63 34.19
N VAL A 346 37.08 14.60 34.86
CA VAL A 346 35.66 14.47 35.20
C VAL A 346 35.16 15.74 35.88
N GLY A 347 34.06 16.28 35.38
CA GLY A 347 33.41 17.52 35.86
C GLY A 347 33.92 18.80 35.19
N SER A 348 35.02 18.75 34.42
CA SER A 348 35.58 19.96 33.79
C SER A 348 34.90 20.32 32.44
N SER A 349 34.30 19.33 31.75
CA SER A 349 33.56 19.53 30.52
C SER A 349 32.33 18.61 30.51
N PRO A 350 31.12 19.14 30.74
CA PRO A 350 29.90 18.35 30.71
C PRO A 350 29.68 17.64 29.35
N ASN A 351 30.12 18.27 28.24
CA ASN A 351 30.02 17.66 26.91
C ASN A 351 30.89 16.43 26.78
N VAL A 352 32.18 16.51 27.28
CA VAL A 352 33.08 15.37 27.26
C VAL A 352 32.59 14.26 28.18
N ASP A 353 32.09 14.61 29.37
CA ASP A 353 31.56 13.66 30.32
C ASP A 353 30.36 12.90 29.72
N THR A 354 29.41 13.60 29.17
CA THR A 354 28.24 13.02 28.47
C THR A 354 28.67 12.15 27.29
N TYR A 355 29.59 12.66 26.45
CA TYR A 355 30.05 11.95 25.26
C TYR A 355 30.76 10.64 25.61
N LEU A 356 31.72 10.69 26.53
CA LEU A 356 32.46 9.51 26.98
C LEU A 356 31.60 8.53 27.79
N GLY A 357 30.57 9.01 28.46
CA GLY A 357 29.59 8.18 29.15
C GLY A 357 28.66 7.42 28.24
N LEU A 358 28.31 8.00 27.05
CA LEU A 358 27.35 7.44 26.10
C LEU A 358 28.01 6.68 24.96
N THR A 359 29.29 6.88 24.68
CA THR A 359 29.99 6.25 23.57
C THR A 359 30.88 5.11 24.05
N GLN A 360 30.99 4.07 23.25
CA GLN A 360 31.88 2.94 23.49
C GLN A 360 33.25 3.23 22.86
N ASN A 361 34.26 2.47 23.26
CA ASN A 361 35.59 2.55 22.73
C ASN A 361 35.70 1.90 21.33
N ALA A 362 36.31 2.57 20.37
CA ALA A 362 36.61 2.02 19.04
C ALA A 362 37.79 1.02 19.14
N VAL A 363 37.49 -0.20 19.54
CA VAL A 363 38.51 -1.26 19.67
C VAL A 363 38.76 -1.90 18.30
N GLY A 364 40.04 -2.03 17.93
CA GLY A 364 40.45 -2.78 16.74
C GLY A 364 40.08 -2.10 15.41
N SER A 365 39.88 -0.79 15.39
CA SER A 365 39.62 -0.07 14.16
C SER A 365 40.78 -0.21 13.17
N ALA A 366 40.45 -0.69 11.98
CA ALA A 366 41.47 -0.90 10.91
C ALA A 366 42.04 0.41 10.32
N SER A 367 41.35 1.54 10.55
CA SER A 367 41.72 2.83 9.99
C SER A 367 41.44 3.95 11.00
N PRO A 368 42.23 4.04 12.10
CA PRO A 368 42.11 5.15 13.04
C PRO A 368 42.51 6.47 12.34
N PHE A 369 41.87 7.56 12.75
CA PHE A 369 42.17 8.89 12.25
C PHE A 369 42.19 9.89 13.41
N ASN A 370 42.80 11.05 13.20
CA ASN A 370 42.97 12.05 14.22
C ASN A 370 42.10 13.27 13.97
N LEU A 371 41.54 13.81 15.04
CA LEU A 371 40.83 15.07 15.05
C LEU A 371 41.55 16.08 15.95
N ALA A 372 42.05 17.16 15.35
CA ALA A 372 42.81 18.20 16.05
C ALA A 372 41.92 19.04 16.97
N LEU A 373 42.29 19.25 18.22
CA LEU A 373 41.56 20.12 19.14
C LEU A 373 41.96 21.60 19.04
N GLY A 374 43.00 21.91 18.27
CA GLY A 374 43.49 23.28 18.09
C GLY A 374 44.29 23.82 19.28
N THR A 375 44.61 25.08 19.21
CA THR A 375 45.38 25.83 20.25
C THR A 375 44.44 26.75 21.01
N VAL A 376 44.42 26.62 22.36
CA VAL A 376 43.69 27.49 23.26
C VAL A 376 44.66 28.12 24.25
N ASP A 377 44.60 29.45 24.40
CA ASP A 377 45.47 30.24 25.28
C ASP A 377 46.94 29.95 25.06
N GLY A 378 47.35 29.79 23.79
CA GLY A 378 48.73 29.50 23.41
C GLY A 378 49.15 28.03 23.57
N VAL A 379 48.31 27.19 24.14
CA VAL A 379 48.60 25.75 24.38
C VAL A 379 48.00 24.92 23.26
N ASN A 380 48.82 24.21 22.48
CA ASN A 380 48.34 23.21 21.51
C ASN A 380 47.91 21.95 22.24
N ARG A 381 46.61 21.60 22.14
CA ARG A 381 46.01 20.44 22.80
C ARG A 381 46.22 19.13 22.04
N GLY A 382 46.80 19.21 20.82
CA GLY A 382 47.06 18.03 20.00
C GLY A 382 45.79 17.39 19.47
N ASP A 383 45.93 16.14 19.09
CA ASP A 383 44.94 15.37 18.40
C ASP A 383 44.26 14.35 19.32
N ILE A 384 43.02 14.04 19.02
CA ILE A 384 42.27 12.93 19.57
C ILE A 384 42.11 11.86 18.52
N GLN A 385 42.49 10.63 18.84
CA GLN A 385 42.36 9.50 17.94
C GLN A 385 40.95 8.93 17.97
N PHE A 386 40.36 8.78 16.80
CA PHE A 386 39.04 8.15 16.55
C PHE A 386 39.19 6.91 15.72
N GLY A 387 38.16 6.10 15.75
CA GLY A 387 38.03 4.92 14.93
C GLY A 387 36.58 4.45 14.85
N THR A 388 36.35 3.38 14.14
CA THR A 388 35.02 2.78 14.02
C THR A 388 34.81 1.75 15.13
N PHE A 389 33.75 1.94 15.89
CA PHE A 389 33.21 0.95 16.82
C PHE A 389 32.10 0.19 16.13
N PHE A 390 32.29 -1.11 15.98
CA PHE A 390 31.29 -2.01 15.42
C PHE A 390 30.36 -2.50 16.53
N ARG A 391 29.21 -1.87 16.67
CA ARG A 391 28.20 -2.34 17.61
C ARG A 391 27.44 -3.49 16.99
N GLY A 392 27.60 -4.70 17.57
CA GLY A 392 26.75 -5.83 17.20
C GLY A 392 25.33 -5.60 17.66
N ILE A 393 24.38 -5.76 16.76
CA ILE A 393 22.96 -5.67 17.03
C ILE A 393 22.27 -6.94 16.57
N PRO A 394 21.45 -7.59 17.41
CA PRO A 394 20.58 -8.64 16.92
C PRO A 394 19.42 -8.01 16.13
N GLU A 395 19.27 -8.41 14.91
CA GLU A 395 18.06 -8.15 14.10
C GLU A 395 17.05 -9.23 14.44
N LEU A 396 15.98 -8.84 15.08
CA LEU A 396 14.90 -9.72 15.51
C LEU A 396 13.61 -9.20 14.94
N GLU A 397 12.85 -10.10 14.32
CA GLU A 397 11.48 -9.79 13.92
C GLU A 397 10.57 -10.92 14.33
N THR A 398 9.42 -10.58 14.86
CA THR A 398 8.38 -11.55 15.22
C THR A 398 7.06 -11.05 14.65
N GLY A 399 6.55 -11.80 13.68
CA GLY A 399 5.24 -11.58 13.06
C GLY A 399 4.29 -12.70 13.45
N LYS A 400 3.02 -12.35 13.71
CA LYS A 400 1.95 -13.33 13.97
C LYS A 400 0.74 -12.96 13.16
N GLN A 401 0.31 -13.87 12.30
CA GLN A 401 -0.92 -13.72 11.51
C GLN A 401 -1.95 -14.75 11.91
N PHE A 402 -3.18 -14.31 12.02
CA PHE A 402 -4.34 -15.13 12.31
C PHE A 402 -5.48 -14.76 11.37
N GLN A 403 -6.11 -15.78 10.79
CA GLN A 403 -7.28 -15.64 9.96
C GLN A 403 -8.35 -16.60 10.42
N VAL A 404 -9.60 -16.13 10.46
CA VAL A 404 -10.78 -16.97 10.54
C VAL A 404 -11.80 -16.53 9.49
N ARG A 405 -12.41 -17.49 8.81
CA ARG A 405 -13.48 -17.27 7.86
C ARG A 405 -14.62 -18.25 8.17
N ILE A 406 -15.84 -17.76 8.07
CA ILE A 406 -17.06 -18.55 8.22
C ILE A 406 -17.96 -18.20 7.05
N ASP A 407 -18.38 -19.20 6.32
CA ASP A 407 -19.32 -19.08 5.22
C ASP A 407 -20.59 -19.83 5.60
N HIS A 408 -21.74 -19.17 5.50
CA HIS A 408 -23.03 -19.75 5.87
C HIS A 408 -24.10 -19.52 4.81
N ARG A 409 -24.89 -20.53 4.54
CA ARG A 409 -26.04 -20.45 3.64
C ARG A 409 -27.33 -20.49 4.45
N PHE A 410 -28.07 -19.36 4.48
CA PHE A 410 -29.37 -19.29 5.15
C PHE A 410 -30.46 -20.04 4.37
N GLY A 411 -30.36 -20.10 3.05
CA GLY A 411 -31.26 -20.77 2.14
C GLY A 411 -30.59 -20.99 0.78
N GLU A 412 -31.40 -21.22 -0.26
CA GLU A 412 -30.88 -21.34 -1.63
C GLU A 412 -30.42 -20.02 -2.22
N ASN A 413 -30.99 -18.92 -1.73
CA ASN A 413 -30.78 -17.57 -2.28
C ASN A 413 -29.81 -16.70 -1.48
N ASP A 414 -29.53 -17.06 -0.22
CA ASP A 414 -28.77 -16.21 0.70
C ASP A 414 -27.47 -16.88 1.13
N GLN A 415 -26.36 -16.23 0.85
CA GLN A 415 -25.02 -16.63 1.25
C GLN A 415 -24.36 -15.52 2.05
N PHE A 416 -23.91 -15.86 3.24
CA PHE A 416 -23.19 -14.96 4.15
C PHE A 416 -21.75 -15.43 4.32
N SER A 417 -20.83 -14.48 4.30
CA SER A 417 -19.41 -14.71 4.62
C SER A 417 -18.94 -13.73 5.68
N MET A 418 -18.24 -14.24 6.66
CA MET A 418 -17.51 -13.45 7.64
C MET A 418 -16.02 -13.82 7.57
N ARG A 419 -15.14 -12.83 7.52
CA ARG A 419 -13.70 -13.03 7.61
C ARG A 419 -13.09 -12.02 8.57
N TYR A 420 -12.25 -12.50 9.50
CA TYR A 420 -11.42 -11.68 10.35
C TYR A 420 -9.95 -12.04 10.14
N LEU A 421 -9.13 -11.02 9.93
CA LEU A 421 -7.67 -11.10 9.82
C LEU A 421 -7.04 -10.23 10.90
N ARG A 422 -6.01 -10.75 11.52
CA ARG A 422 -5.14 -10.02 12.43
C ARG A 422 -3.68 -10.30 12.08
N ASP A 423 -2.89 -9.23 12.03
CA ASP A 423 -1.44 -9.27 11.92
C ASP A 423 -0.83 -8.42 13.04
N ASN A 424 0.22 -8.94 13.62
CA ASN A 424 1.06 -8.25 14.60
C ASN A 424 2.51 -8.49 14.25
N ASN A 425 3.25 -7.43 14.00
CA ASN A 425 4.68 -7.51 13.74
C ASN A 425 5.42 -6.58 14.69
N ILE A 426 6.47 -7.12 15.32
CA ILE A 426 7.37 -6.38 16.20
C ILE A 426 8.80 -6.69 15.77
N SER A 427 9.54 -5.63 15.46
CA SER A 427 10.97 -5.69 15.16
C SER A 427 11.70 -4.75 16.11
N PRO A 428 12.27 -5.27 17.21
CA PRO A 428 13.13 -4.50 18.08
C PRO A 428 14.29 -3.90 17.29
N ARG A 429 14.54 -2.62 17.47
CA ARG A 429 15.52 -1.82 16.73
C ARG A 429 15.23 -1.61 15.24
N GLY A 430 14.12 -2.14 14.72
CA GLY A 430 13.74 -1.99 13.31
C GLY A 430 13.39 -0.55 12.89
N GLY A 431 13.21 0.37 13.84
CA GLY A 431 12.97 1.79 13.57
C GLY A 431 14.24 2.65 13.45
N GLY A 432 15.37 2.14 13.90
CA GLY A 432 16.67 2.80 13.82
C GLY A 432 17.58 2.45 15.01
N VAL A 433 18.86 2.49 14.75
CA VAL A 433 19.90 2.13 15.72
C VAL A 433 20.95 3.23 15.84
N GLY A 434 21.50 3.37 17.03
CA GLY A 434 22.56 4.32 17.35
C GLY A 434 23.51 3.79 18.41
N PHE A 435 23.99 4.66 19.29
CA PHE A 435 24.60 4.19 20.52
C PHE A 435 23.56 3.50 21.41
N GLU A 436 24.03 2.68 22.34
CA GLU A 436 23.16 1.97 23.29
C GLU A 436 22.26 2.96 24.05
N GLY A 437 20.97 2.61 24.15
CA GLY A 437 19.94 3.47 24.76
C GLY A 437 19.26 4.45 23.77
N PHE A 438 19.69 4.52 22.50
CA PHE A 438 19.06 5.36 21.49
C PHE A 438 18.40 4.57 20.34
N ASP A 439 18.12 3.30 20.58
CA ASP A 439 17.46 2.47 19.60
C ASP A 439 15.94 2.76 19.56
N THR A 440 15.35 2.55 18.39
CA THR A 440 13.90 2.65 18.18
C THR A 440 13.37 1.37 17.58
N ASP A 441 12.22 0.93 18.07
CA ASP A 441 11.57 -0.27 17.56
C ASP A 441 10.72 0.04 16.32
N PHE A 442 10.34 -1.00 15.64
CA PHE A 442 9.25 -0.98 14.69
C PHE A 442 8.11 -1.85 15.23
N SER A 443 6.88 -1.34 15.14
CA SER A 443 5.70 -2.12 15.49
C SER A 443 4.57 -1.85 14.51
N SER A 444 3.86 -2.92 14.13
CA SER A 444 2.64 -2.81 13.36
C SER A 444 1.58 -3.79 13.86
N ALA A 445 0.33 -3.36 13.84
CA ALA A 445 -0.83 -4.18 14.13
C ALA A 445 -1.94 -3.85 13.16
N TYR A 446 -2.45 -4.87 12.46
CA TYR A 446 -3.53 -4.74 11.52
C TYR A 446 -4.69 -5.62 11.94
N ASN A 447 -5.90 -5.10 11.78
CA ASN A 447 -7.11 -5.87 11.93
C ASN A 447 -8.00 -5.59 10.73
N ASN A 448 -8.55 -6.63 10.12
CA ASN A 448 -9.46 -6.50 9.01
C ASN A 448 -10.64 -7.45 9.20
N LEU A 449 -11.85 -6.89 9.27
CA LEU A 449 -13.11 -7.61 9.36
C LEU A 449 -13.90 -7.35 8.09
N LEU A 450 -14.41 -8.42 7.50
CA LEU A 450 -15.36 -8.40 6.39
C LEU A 450 -16.63 -9.16 6.82
N LEU A 451 -17.77 -8.56 6.57
CA LEU A 451 -19.07 -9.21 6.54
C LEU A 451 -19.64 -9.01 5.13
N ALA A 452 -19.92 -10.08 4.43
CA ALA A 452 -20.48 -10.05 3.09
C ALA A 452 -21.74 -10.90 3.01
N GLU A 453 -22.74 -10.41 2.33
CA GLU A 453 -23.98 -11.15 2.04
C GLU A 453 -24.24 -11.09 0.54
N THR A 454 -24.61 -12.21 -0.04
CA THR A 454 -25.03 -12.33 -1.43
C THR A 454 -26.43 -12.88 -1.48
N HIS A 455 -27.36 -12.09 -2.01
CA HIS A 455 -28.74 -12.47 -2.23
C HIS A 455 -29.05 -12.66 -3.72
N THR A 456 -29.67 -13.76 -4.06
CA THR A 456 -30.16 -14.08 -5.42
C THR A 456 -31.66 -13.85 -5.50
N PHE A 457 -32.09 -12.66 -5.95
CA PHE A 457 -33.51 -12.32 -6.10
C PHE A 457 -34.21 -13.16 -7.18
N SER A 458 -33.46 -13.50 -8.22
CA SER A 458 -33.93 -14.37 -9.32
C SER A 458 -32.69 -14.91 -10.07
N PRO A 459 -32.86 -15.88 -10.97
CA PRO A 459 -31.75 -16.35 -11.81
C PRO A 459 -31.04 -15.26 -12.61
N THR A 460 -31.67 -14.09 -12.78
CA THR A 460 -31.11 -12.97 -13.54
C THR A 460 -30.75 -11.76 -12.66
N VAL A 461 -31.01 -11.78 -11.36
CA VAL A 461 -30.74 -10.64 -10.48
C VAL A 461 -30.05 -11.12 -9.21
N THR A 462 -28.83 -10.67 -9.00
CA THR A 462 -28.07 -10.91 -7.77
C THR A 462 -27.64 -9.58 -7.13
N ASN A 463 -27.63 -9.56 -5.80
CA ASN A 463 -27.07 -8.46 -5.01
C ASN A 463 -25.97 -8.99 -4.13
N GLU A 464 -24.98 -8.15 -3.85
CA GLU A 464 -23.92 -8.45 -2.89
C GLU A 464 -23.64 -7.21 -2.03
N LEU A 465 -23.89 -7.31 -0.72
CA LEU A 465 -23.59 -6.28 0.28
C LEU A 465 -22.31 -6.65 1.03
N ARG A 466 -21.39 -5.69 1.23
CA ARG A 466 -20.19 -5.84 2.03
C ARG A 466 -20.05 -4.73 3.04
N LEU A 467 -19.77 -5.12 4.26
CA LEU A 467 -19.40 -4.24 5.35
C LEU A 467 -17.97 -4.61 5.79
N ALA A 468 -17.06 -3.66 5.73
CA ALA A 468 -15.69 -3.93 6.13
C ALA A 468 -15.17 -2.90 7.13
N TYR A 469 -14.35 -3.39 8.05
CA TYR A 469 -13.58 -2.58 8.98
C TYR A 469 -12.12 -2.94 8.85
N ASN A 470 -11.27 -1.92 8.65
CA ASN A 470 -9.84 -2.08 8.56
C ASN A 470 -9.14 -1.11 9.52
N ARG A 471 -8.34 -1.63 10.45
CA ARG A 471 -7.52 -0.84 11.36
C ARG A 471 -6.05 -1.07 11.07
N ILE A 472 -5.36 0.03 10.86
CA ILE A 472 -3.92 0.11 10.68
C ILE A 472 -3.36 0.82 11.92
N ASP A 473 -2.44 0.17 12.63
CA ASP A 473 -1.70 0.72 13.75
C ASP A 473 -0.22 0.47 13.50
N PHE A 474 0.55 1.54 13.34
CA PHE A 474 1.92 1.48 12.85
C PHE A 474 2.77 2.52 13.56
N GLY A 475 3.98 2.15 13.98
CA GLY A 475 4.83 3.10 14.66
C GLY A 475 6.29 2.72 14.79
N PHE A 476 7.05 3.73 15.14
CA PHE A 476 8.46 3.64 15.53
C PHE A 476 8.62 4.18 16.96
N PRO A 477 8.22 3.40 17.98
CA PRO A 477 8.37 3.80 19.37
C PRO A 477 9.84 3.80 19.80
N LEU A 478 10.17 4.62 20.77
CA LEU A 478 11.45 4.57 21.45
C LEU A 478 11.49 3.34 22.36
N GLN A 479 12.62 2.64 22.43
CA GLN A 479 12.78 1.54 23.40
C GLN A 479 12.70 2.02 24.84
N ASP A 480 13.29 3.20 25.10
CA ASP A 480 13.24 3.83 26.42
C ASP A 480 12.74 5.30 26.29
N PRO A 481 11.42 5.52 26.26
CA PRO A 481 10.87 6.86 26.15
C PRO A 481 11.05 7.72 27.41
N GLY A 482 11.24 7.11 28.58
CA GLY A 482 11.49 7.81 29.85
C GLY A 482 12.95 8.11 30.14
N GLY A 483 13.85 7.49 29.41
CA GLY A 483 15.28 7.66 29.57
C GLY A 483 15.92 8.63 28.58
N LEU A 484 17.17 8.40 28.28
CA LEU A 484 17.97 9.29 27.41
C LEU A 484 17.41 9.42 25.99
N ALA A 485 16.84 8.36 25.45
CA ALA A 485 16.23 8.38 24.11
C ALA A 485 15.05 9.39 24.03
N GLY A 486 14.31 9.55 25.10
CA GLY A 486 13.17 10.48 25.16
C GLY A 486 13.55 11.92 25.49
N THR A 487 14.68 12.12 26.15
CA THR A 487 15.06 13.42 26.74
C THR A 487 16.27 14.08 26.05
N LEU A 488 17.27 13.30 25.62
CA LEU A 488 18.48 13.86 25.02
C LEU A 488 18.21 14.44 23.63
N PRO A 489 18.59 15.71 23.38
CA PRO A 489 18.53 16.29 22.05
C PRO A 489 19.44 15.55 21.05
N ARG A 490 19.08 15.58 19.78
CA ARG A 490 19.97 15.11 18.71
C ARG A 490 21.21 15.97 18.65
N THR A 491 22.40 15.42 18.99
CA THR A 491 23.67 16.14 18.94
C THR A 491 24.47 15.67 17.76
N VAL A 492 24.71 16.57 16.80
CA VAL A 492 25.44 16.33 15.56
C VAL A 492 26.79 17.04 15.63
N ILE A 493 27.85 16.27 15.43
CA ILE A 493 29.23 16.73 15.38
C ILE A 493 29.82 16.13 14.10
N THR A 494 30.13 16.95 13.14
CA THR A 494 30.69 16.46 11.86
C THR A 494 31.93 15.59 12.10
N SER A 495 32.06 14.51 11.35
CA SER A 495 33.11 13.49 11.41
C SER A 495 33.02 12.46 12.53
N VAL A 496 32.04 12.55 13.44
CA VAL A 496 31.78 11.52 14.45
C VAL A 496 30.30 11.13 14.45
N SER A 497 29.98 9.98 15.02
CA SER A 497 28.58 9.54 15.07
C SER A 497 27.77 10.43 16.02
N ALA A 498 26.58 10.81 15.57
CA ALA A 498 25.71 11.70 16.33
C ALA A 498 25.14 10.99 17.56
N LEU A 499 24.95 11.74 18.65
CA LEU A 499 24.23 11.28 19.85
C LEU A 499 22.74 11.56 19.72
N GLY A 500 21.93 10.74 20.40
CA GLY A 500 20.48 10.90 20.45
C GLY A 500 19.74 10.32 19.26
N VAL A 501 18.47 10.14 19.44
CA VAL A 501 17.56 9.57 18.43
C VAL A 501 17.28 10.61 17.33
N ALA A 502 17.01 10.16 16.11
CA ALA A 502 16.63 11.04 15.00
C ALA A 502 15.47 11.98 15.38
N THR A 503 15.52 13.22 14.88
CA THR A 503 14.61 14.29 15.32
C THR A 503 13.15 14.02 15.01
N ASN A 504 12.87 13.24 13.96
CA ASN A 504 11.52 12.86 13.51
C ASN A 504 10.94 11.62 14.23
N LEU A 505 11.62 11.06 15.23
CA LEU A 505 11.14 9.92 16.01
C LEU A 505 10.83 10.33 17.46
N PRO A 506 9.89 9.67 18.13
CA PRO A 506 9.01 8.59 17.66
C PRO A 506 7.93 9.08 16.71
N GLN A 507 7.53 8.25 15.76
CA GLN A 507 6.39 8.55 14.90
C GLN A 507 5.47 7.32 14.79
N GLY A 508 4.23 7.57 14.39
CA GLY A 508 3.26 6.51 14.20
C GLY A 508 1.93 7.01 13.70
N ARG A 509 1.08 6.09 13.33
CA ARG A 509 -0.28 6.39 12.89
C ARG A 509 -1.25 5.28 13.25
N ILE A 510 -2.48 5.69 13.51
CA ILE A 510 -3.63 4.81 13.66
C ILE A 510 -4.69 5.28 12.67
N ALA A 511 -5.15 4.39 11.81
CA ALA A 511 -6.24 4.67 10.89
C ALA A 511 -7.32 3.59 11.02
N ASN A 512 -8.57 4.01 11.17
CA ASN A 512 -9.73 3.14 11.17
C ASN A 512 -10.55 3.47 9.93
N ASN A 513 -10.71 2.50 9.04
CA ASN A 513 -11.49 2.59 7.82
C ASN A 513 -12.76 1.77 7.97
N TYR A 514 -13.90 2.40 7.80
CA TYR A 514 -15.22 1.77 7.76
C TYR A 514 -15.70 1.85 6.33
N VAL A 515 -16.03 0.69 5.75
CA VAL A 515 -16.38 0.55 4.33
C VAL A 515 -17.75 -0.08 4.22
N VAL A 516 -18.59 0.49 3.36
CA VAL A 516 -19.87 -0.06 2.94
C VAL A 516 -19.86 -0.10 1.42
N GLN A 517 -20.08 -1.26 0.86
CA GLN A 517 -20.14 -1.51 -0.58
C GLN A 517 -21.37 -2.34 -0.91
N ASP A 518 -22.02 -2.04 -2.02
CA ASP A 518 -23.19 -2.79 -2.47
C ASP A 518 -23.30 -2.82 -4.01
N THR A 519 -23.51 -4.01 -4.71
CA THR A 519 -23.67 -4.22 -6.16
C THR A 519 -24.92 -5.04 -6.49
N VAL A 520 -25.66 -4.60 -7.51
CA VAL A 520 -26.61 -5.45 -8.24
C VAL A 520 -26.05 -5.81 -9.60
N THR A 521 -26.20 -7.04 -9.96
CA THR A 521 -26.01 -7.52 -11.32
C THR A 521 -27.37 -7.96 -11.87
N LYS A 522 -27.70 -7.47 -13.06
CA LYS A 522 -28.92 -7.83 -13.80
C LYS A 522 -28.56 -8.35 -15.18
N VAL A 523 -28.90 -9.58 -15.46
CA VAL A 523 -28.84 -10.15 -16.82
C VAL A 523 -30.17 -9.91 -17.51
N ALA A 524 -30.15 -9.29 -18.70
CA ALA A 524 -31.34 -9.01 -19.50
C ALA A 524 -31.04 -9.22 -20.99
N GLY A 525 -31.49 -10.32 -21.55
CA GLY A 525 -31.13 -10.72 -22.92
C GLY A 525 -29.62 -10.88 -23.05
N ASN A 526 -29.04 -10.15 -24.00
CA ASN A 526 -27.60 -10.15 -24.26
C ASN A 526 -26.82 -9.10 -23.46
N HIS A 527 -27.47 -8.40 -22.52
CA HIS A 527 -26.88 -7.39 -21.67
C HIS A 527 -26.66 -7.92 -20.25
N THR A 528 -25.55 -7.54 -19.65
CA THR A 528 -25.29 -7.74 -18.22
C THR A 528 -25.00 -6.36 -17.62
N PHE A 529 -26.00 -5.82 -16.95
CA PHE A 529 -25.89 -4.55 -16.24
C PHE A 529 -25.32 -4.81 -14.86
N ARG A 530 -24.29 -4.06 -14.49
CA ARG A 530 -23.75 -4.01 -13.12
C ARG A 530 -23.68 -2.56 -12.67
N GLY A 531 -24.12 -2.31 -11.48
CA GLY A 531 -24.05 -1.00 -10.97
C GLY A 531 -23.83 -0.98 -9.46
N GLY A 532 -23.20 0.09 -8.86
CA GLY A 532 -22.80 0.05 -7.49
C GLY A 532 -22.43 1.34 -6.82
N VAL A 533 -22.42 1.31 -5.48
CA VAL A 533 -21.95 2.37 -4.61
C VAL A 533 -20.89 1.85 -3.63
N ASP A 534 -19.97 2.74 -3.28
CA ASP A 534 -18.86 2.48 -2.38
C ASP A 534 -18.71 3.70 -1.46
N TYR A 535 -18.81 3.49 -0.17
CA TYR A 535 -18.62 4.51 0.84
C TYR A 535 -17.53 4.09 1.80
N LEU A 536 -16.56 4.97 2.01
CA LEU A 536 -15.49 4.78 2.98
C LEU A 536 -15.45 5.98 3.94
N ARG A 537 -15.48 5.70 5.23
CA ARG A 537 -15.16 6.65 6.30
C ARG A 537 -13.83 6.29 6.92
N GLN A 538 -12.85 7.20 6.81
CA GLN A 538 -11.59 7.08 7.54
C GLN A 538 -11.57 8.02 8.74
N ILE A 539 -11.13 7.49 9.88
CA ILE A 539 -10.78 8.24 11.08
C ILE A 539 -9.32 7.93 11.38
N ALA A 540 -8.46 8.92 11.24
CA ALA A 540 -7.03 8.74 11.39
C ALA A 540 -6.43 9.67 12.43
N THR A 541 -5.40 9.18 13.11
CA THR A 541 -4.49 9.95 13.96
C THR A 541 -3.08 9.65 13.49
N GLN A 542 -2.32 10.69 13.23
CA GLN A 542 -0.92 10.59 12.86
C GLN A 542 -0.08 11.37 13.87
N SER A 543 0.97 10.76 14.39
CA SER A 543 2.00 11.40 15.19
C SER A 543 3.28 11.44 14.37
N ALA A 544 3.72 12.62 14.03
CA ALA A 544 4.94 12.86 13.27
C ALA A 544 5.65 14.07 13.87
N PRO A 545 6.32 13.91 15.04
CA PRO A 545 7.09 14.99 15.61
C PRO A 545 8.26 15.33 14.68
N PHE A 546 8.47 16.62 14.46
CA PHE A 546 9.74 17.09 13.94
C PHE A 546 10.73 17.18 15.10
N ASN A 547 11.48 18.21 15.21
CA ASN A 547 12.56 18.39 16.18
C ASN A 547 12.08 18.83 17.59
N GLY A 548 11.06 18.19 18.14
CA GLY A 548 10.45 18.60 19.43
C GLY A 548 11.38 18.43 20.65
N ARG A 549 12.30 17.43 20.62
CA ARG A 549 13.37 17.30 21.62
C ARG A 549 14.50 18.29 21.43
N GLY A 550 14.61 18.87 20.25
CA GLY A 550 15.66 19.74 19.84
C GLY A 550 16.86 19.05 19.21
N SER A 551 17.67 19.82 18.53
CA SER A 551 18.95 19.39 17.96
C SER A 551 20.04 20.42 18.16
N LEU A 552 21.27 19.92 18.38
CA LEU A 552 22.51 20.66 18.46
C LEU A 552 23.38 20.26 17.28
N THR A 553 23.82 21.21 16.48
CA THR A 553 24.83 20.98 15.45
C THR A 553 26.02 21.82 15.74
N PHE A 554 27.14 21.19 16.04
CA PHE A 554 28.40 21.88 16.24
C PHE A 554 29.11 22.09 14.89
N GLY A 555 29.50 23.31 14.60
CA GLY A 555 30.17 23.71 13.38
C GLY A 555 31.67 24.02 13.54
N THR A 556 32.31 24.31 12.42
CA THR A 556 33.72 24.76 12.38
C THR A 556 33.84 26.20 12.81
N SER A 557 35.03 26.60 13.27
CA SER A 557 35.44 28.00 13.44
C SER A 557 36.92 28.15 13.08
N THR A 558 37.42 29.37 13.05
CA THR A 558 38.84 29.60 12.67
C THR A 558 39.78 28.88 13.65
N GLY A 559 40.51 27.91 13.10
CA GLY A 559 41.47 27.08 13.88
C GLY A 559 40.84 25.94 14.69
N PHE A 560 39.49 25.74 14.61
CA PHE A 560 38.79 24.69 15.36
C PHE A 560 37.79 23.91 14.51
N ILE A 561 37.93 22.61 14.55
CA ILE A 561 36.96 21.66 13.96
C ILE A 561 35.71 21.54 14.84
N PRO A 562 34.57 20.94 14.33
CA PRO A 562 33.34 20.79 15.09
C PRO A 562 33.52 20.04 16.42
N PHE A 563 34.40 19.02 16.47
CA PHE A 563 34.64 18.27 17.69
C PHE A 563 35.41 19.13 18.74
N ALA A 564 36.38 19.98 18.30
CA ALA A 564 37.08 20.91 19.18
C ALA A 564 36.14 21.98 19.77
N ASN A 565 35.16 22.44 18.97
CA ASN A 565 34.14 23.35 19.49
C ASN A 565 33.17 22.64 20.45
N PHE A 566 32.83 21.35 20.16
CA PHE A 566 31.99 20.56 21.03
C PHE A 566 32.60 20.37 22.44
N VAL A 567 33.86 19.98 22.55
CA VAL A 567 34.48 19.70 23.85
C VAL A 567 34.57 20.95 24.73
N ASP A 568 34.68 22.14 24.13
CA ASP A 568 34.72 23.42 24.82
C ASP A 568 33.35 24.13 24.87
N ASN A 569 32.29 23.47 24.35
CA ASN A 569 30.94 24.00 24.33
C ASN A 569 30.78 25.33 23.58
N PHE A 570 31.47 25.49 22.42
CA PHE A 570 31.28 26.57 21.47
C PHE A 570 30.52 26.09 20.23
N GLY A 571 29.71 26.96 19.66
CA GLY A 571 28.89 26.58 18.52
C GLY A 571 29.63 26.53 17.16
N GLY A 572 30.73 27.29 17.01
CA GLY A 572 31.34 27.48 15.68
C GLY A 572 30.36 28.13 14.70
N THR A 573 30.20 27.53 13.52
CA THR A 573 29.15 27.87 12.54
C THR A 573 27.92 26.98 12.72
N GLY A 574 27.67 26.47 13.89
CA GLY A 574 26.59 25.55 14.18
C GLY A 574 25.26 26.21 14.49
N SER A 575 24.31 25.38 14.89
CA SER A 575 22.97 25.84 15.26
C SER A 575 22.35 24.95 16.34
N VAL A 576 21.50 25.59 17.16
CA VAL A 576 20.59 24.91 18.09
C VAL A 576 19.19 25.16 17.61
N SER A 577 18.40 24.10 17.40
CA SER A 577 17.03 24.25 16.96
C SER A 577 16.07 23.39 17.76
N ARG A 578 14.83 23.89 17.88
CA ARG A 578 13.72 23.17 18.47
C ARG A 578 12.42 23.58 17.78
N ASP A 579 11.53 22.62 17.59
CA ASP A 579 10.22 22.87 16.98
C ASP A 579 9.14 22.96 18.07
N PHE A 580 8.30 23.95 17.92
CA PHE A 580 7.14 24.20 18.79
C PHE A 580 5.87 24.04 17.98
N GLY A 581 4.97 23.19 18.46
CA GLY A 581 3.70 22.89 17.81
C GLY A 581 3.17 21.52 18.24
N SER A 582 2.06 21.11 17.65
CA SER A 582 1.49 19.80 17.93
C SER A 582 2.11 18.74 17.00
N PRO A 583 2.68 17.64 17.53
CA PRO A 583 3.13 16.54 16.70
C PRO A 583 1.98 15.63 16.23
N LYS A 584 0.73 15.93 16.63
CA LYS A 584 -0.44 15.08 16.34
C LYS A 584 -1.37 15.72 15.32
N TYR A 585 -1.69 14.98 14.27
CA TYR A 585 -2.58 15.37 13.19
C TYR A 585 -3.73 14.37 13.08
N PHE A 586 -4.89 14.84 12.61
CA PHE A 586 -6.12 14.05 12.53
C PHE A 586 -6.71 14.06 11.12
N PRO A 587 -5.98 13.62 10.10
CA PRO A 587 -6.45 13.63 8.72
C PRO A 587 -7.53 12.56 8.54
N SER A 588 -8.78 12.98 8.55
CA SER A 588 -9.93 12.10 8.34
C SER A 588 -10.63 12.46 7.05
N LEU A 589 -11.26 11.49 6.40
CA LEU A 589 -11.97 11.73 5.15
C LEU A 589 -13.21 10.85 5.00
N HIS A 590 -14.07 11.25 4.07
CA HIS A 590 -15.13 10.44 3.49
C HIS A 590 -14.83 10.26 2.00
N ARG A 591 -14.95 9.06 1.48
CA ARG A 591 -14.92 8.77 0.05
C ARG A 591 -16.27 8.19 -0.35
N ILE A 592 -16.80 8.68 -1.46
CA ILE A 592 -18.03 8.18 -2.05
C ILE A 592 -17.76 7.88 -3.50
N ALA A 593 -18.19 6.72 -3.96
CA ALA A 593 -18.15 6.38 -5.38
C ALA A 593 -19.44 5.70 -5.80
N ALA A 594 -19.76 5.82 -7.09
CA ALA A 594 -20.84 5.10 -7.74
C ALA A 594 -20.39 4.69 -9.14
N PHE A 595 -20.85 3.56 -9.60
CA PHE A 595 -20.52 3.08 -10.95
C PHE A 595 -21.72 2.42 -11.61
N PHE A 596 -21.65 2.37 -12.94
CA PHE A 596 -22.55 1.60 -13.79
C PHE A 596 -21.75 1.01 -14.94
N GLN A 597 -22.03 -0.24 -15.29
CA GLN A 597 -21.37 -0.95 -16.39
C GLN A 597 -22.39 -1.81 -17.11
N ASP A 598 -22.37 -1.79 -18.45
CA ASP A 598 -23.04 -2.75 -19.30
C ASP A 598 -22.02 -3.61 -20.04
N ARG A 599 -22.17 -4.91 -19.97
CA ARG A 599 -21.46 -5.85 -20.82
C ARG A 599 -22.47 -6.40 -21.82
N TRP A 600 -22.35 -5.95 -23.06
CA TRP A 600 -23.25 -6.26 -24.14
C TRP A 600 -22.64 -7.25 -25.11
N LYS A 601 -23.16 -8.46 -25.14
CA LYS A 601 -22.83 -9.50 -26.13
C LYS A 601 -23.61 -9.24 -27.41
N ALA A 602 -23.06 -8.32 -28.25
CA ALA A 602 -23.74 -7.86 -29.46
C ALA A 602 -23.92 -8.96 -30.49
N THR A 603 -22.97 -9.91 -30.56
CA THR A 603 -23.06 -11.16 -31.32
C THR A 603 -22.38 -12.28 -30.55
N GLU A 604 -22.43 -13.51 -31.02
CA GLU A 604 -21.71 -14.63 -30.42
C GLU A 604 -20.19 -14.39 -30.32
N ALA A 605 -19.62 -13.66 -31.28
CA ALA A 605 -18.21 -13.38 -31.38
C ALA A 605 -17.81 -12.02 -30.81
N LEU A 606 -18.75 -11.10 -30.52
CA LEU A 606 -18.44 -9.71 -30.22
C LEU A 606 -19.10 -9.24 -28.93
N THR A 607 -18.29 -8.85 -27.96
CA THR A 607 -18.73 -8.29 -26.69
C THR A 607 -18.17 -6.88 -26.52
N PHE A 608 -19.04 -5.94 -26.17
CA PHE A 608 -18.70 -4.60 -25.71
C PHE A 608 -18.82 -4.49 -24.21
N THR A 609 -17.94 -3.74 -23.59
CA THR A 609 -18.03 -3.33 -22.17
C THR A 609 -18.06 -1.81 -22.11
N LEU A 610 -19.13 -1.24 -21.58
CA LEU A 610 -19.34 0.19 -21.44
C LEU A 610 -19.51 0.50 -19.96
N GLY A 611 -18.69 1.37 -19.40
CA GLY A 611 -18.73 1.69 -18.00
C GLY A 611 -18.52 3.16 -17.68
N LEU A 612 -19.07 3.59 -16.59
CA LEU A 612 -18.86 4.91 -16.00
C LEU A 612 -18.75 4.78 -14.50
N ARG A 613 -17.70 5.37 -13.93
CA ARG A 613 -17.54 5.50 -12.49
C ARG A 613 -17.42 6.97 -12.11
N TYR A 614 -18.05 7.35 -11.04
CA TYR A 614 -17.87 8.63 -10.36
C TYR A 614 -17.18 8.39 -9.02
N GLU A 615 -16.20 9.25 -8.66
CA GLU A 615 -15.51 9.18 -7.38
C GLU A 615 -15.35 10.58 -6.76
N ASN A 616 -15.70 10.69 -5.49
CA ASN A 616 -15.32 11.81 -4.64
C ASN A 616 -14.40 11.27 -3.54
N PHE A 617 -13.14 11.66 -3.56
CA PHE A 617 -12.13 11.17 -2.62
C PHE A 617 -12.13 11.91 -1.27
N GLY A 618 -12.98 12.91 -1.12
CA GLY A 618 -12.99 13.77 0.05
C GLY A 618 -11.75 14.67 0.14
N THR A 619 -11.67 15.43 1.20
CA THR A 619 -10.61 16.40 1.44
C THR A 619 -10.12 16.29 2.88
N ALA A 620 -9.06 15.52 3.12
CA ALA A 620 -8.44 15.38 4.44
C ALA A 620 -7.90 16.72 4.96
N PHE A 621 -7.52 17.63 4.08
CA PHE A 621 -7.05 18.99 4.43
C PHE A 621 -8.07 19.79 5.23
N ASN A 622 -9.35 19.64 4.94
CA ASN A 622 -10.43 20.40 5.57
C ASN A 622 -10.91 19.80 6.90
N THR A 623 -10.44 18.61 7.26
CA THR A 623 -10.81 17.90 8.50
C THR A 623 -9.74 17.96 9.58
N LEU A 624 -8.57 18.52 9.26
CA LEU A 624 -7.48 18.70 10.21
C LEU A 624 -7.90 19.63 11.35
N ARG A 625 -7.55 19.30 12.58
CA ARG A 625 -7.71 20.21 13.73
C ARG A 625 -6.74 21.39 13.64
N THR A 626 -5.54 21.13 13.13
CA THR A 626 -4.55 22.13 12.76
C THR A 626 -4.65 22.31 11.25
N PRO A 627 -5.07 23.46 10.74
CA PRO A 627 -5.39 23.61 9.32
C PRO A 627 -4.12 23.57 8.45
N ALA A 628 -4.27 23.00 7.23
CA ALA A 628 -3.33 23.25 6.16
C ALA A 628 -3.65 24.56 5.45
N PHE A 629 -2.64 25.36 5.12
CA PHE A 629 -2.83 26.69 4.54
C PHE A 629 -2.82 26.61 3.01
N THR A 630 -3.67 27.42 2.37
CA THR A 630 -3.75 27.56 0.91
C THR A 630 -3.08 28.84 0.40
N GLY A 631 -2.59 29.68 1.28
CA GLY A 631 -1.88 30.90 0.97
C GLY A 631 -0.85 31.27 2.02
N LEU A 632 0.01 32.22 1.70
CA LEU A 632 1.07 32.69 2.59
C LEU A 632 0.46 33.25 3.86
N PHE A 633 0.97 32.80 4.98
CA PHE A 633 0.46 33.20 6.31
C PHE A 633 1.00 34.56 6.77
N ASN A 634 2.27 34.79 6.57
CA ASN A 634 3.04 35.86 7.22
C ASN A 634 3.46 36.98 6.28
N VAL A 635 2.91 37.04 5.09
CA VAL A 635 3.21 38.07 4.09
C VAL A 635 1.92 38.57 3.46
N ASP A 636 1.66 39.88 3.56
CA ASP A 636 0.66 40.53 2.74
C ASP A 636 1.16 40.62 1.29
N PRO A 637 0.38 40.12 0.30
CA PRO A 637 0.85 40.06 -1.08
C PRO A 637 1.01 41.44 -1.75
N VAL A 638 0.43 42.48 -1.19
CA VAL A 638 0.52 43.87 -1.74
C VAL A 638 1.58 44.66 -1.03
N THR A 639 1.58 44.64 0.30
CA THR A 639 2.50 45.44 1.11
C THR A 639 3.78 44.67 1.46
N LEU A 640 3.78 43.35 1.24
CA LEU A 640 4.84 42.40 1.62
C LEU A 640 5.20 42.49 3.12
N THR A 641 4.24 42.84 3.96
CA THR A 641 4.41 42.99 5.40
C THR A 641 3.33 42.26 6.18
N GLY A 642 3.65 41.88 7.40
CA GLY A 642 2.73 41.39 8.42
C GLY A 642 2.00 40.10 8.07
N PRO A 643 1.30 39.50 9.05
CA PRO A 643 0.46 38.35 8.78
C PRO A 643 -0.81 38.77 8.05
N PHE A 644 -1.24 37.99 7.07
CA PHE A 644 -2.52 38.17 6.43
C PHE A 644 -3.33 36.87 6.49
N SER A 645 -4.67 37.01 6.48
CA SER A 645 -5.57 35.86 6.55
C SER A 645 -5.81 35.32 5.16
N GLN A 646 -5.52 34.03 4.97
CA GLN A 646 -5.82 33.30 3.74
C GLN A 646 -6.85 32.21 4.00
N PRO A 647 -7.70 31.89 3.02
CA PRO A 647 -8.56 30.74 3.12
C PRO A 647 -7.72 29.47 3.34
N ASN A 648 -8.05 28.72 4.36
CA ASN A 648 -7.38 27.47 4.68
C ASN A 648 -8.18 26.23 4.24
N LYS A 649 -9.13 26.42 3.31
CA LYS A 649 -9.96 25.36 2.75
C LYS A 649 -9.50 25.04 1.34
N VAL A 650 -9.30 23.76 1.10
CA VAL A 650 -9.12 23.21 -0.24
C VAL A 650 -10.48 22.89 -0.82
N GLN A 651 -10.72 23.29 -2.07
CA GLN A 651 -11.97 23.01 -2.77
C GLN A 651 -12.10 21.49 -3.00
N SER A 652 -13.34 20.99 -2.87
CA SER A 652 -13.62 19.59 -3.19
C SER A 652 -13.60 19.39 -4.69
N ASP A 653 -12.91 18.36 -5.13
CA ASP A 653 -12.88 17.93 -6.52
C ASP A 653 -14.05 16.95 -6.76
N ASN A 654 -15.10 17.44 -7.43
CA ASN A 654 -16.38 16.75 -7.58
C ASN A 654 -16.66 16.31 -9.03
N ASN A 655 -15.69 16.40 -9.94
CA ASN A 655 -15.87 16.09 -11.35
C ASN A 655 -15.09 14.86 -11.82
N ASN A 656 -14.77 13.94 -10.92
CA ASN A 656 -13.99 12.76 -11.21
C ASN A 656 -14.85 11.66 -11.85
N PHE A 657 -15.18 11.82 -13.11
CA PHE A 657 -15.87 10.82 -13.93
C PHE A 657 -14.87 9.98 -14.71
N ALA A 658 -14.93 8.68 -14.55
CA ALA A 658 -14.02 7.68 -15.12
C ALA A 658 -14.78 6.79 -16.12
N PRO A 659 -14.90 7.20 -17.41
CA PRO A 659 -15.46 6.36 -18.44
C PRO A 659 -14.52 5.19 -18.75
N ALA A 660 -15.13 4.05 -19.10
CA ALA A 660 -14.45 2.84 -19.56
C ALA A 660 -15.15 2.30 -20.81
N PHE A 661 -14.37 1.95 -21.80
CA PHE A 661 -14.81 1.27 -23.02
C PHE A 661 -13.93 0.06 -23.27
N GLY A 662 -14.55 -1.07 -23.60
CA GLY A 662 -13.84 -2.29 -23.92
C GLY A 662 -14.50 -3.07 -25.04
N ILE A 663 -13.68 -3.85 -25.75
CA ILE A 663 -14.10 -4.74 -26.83
C ILE A 663 -13.39 -6.09 -26.67
N ALA A 664 -14.12 -7.17 -26.88
CA ALA A 664 -13.59 -8.51 -27.06
C ALA A 664 -14.24 -9.12 -28.31
N TYR A 665 -13.41 -9.53 -29.27
CA TYR A 665 -13.86 -10.11 -30.53
C TYR A 665 -13.20 -11.47 -30.75
N SER A 666 -14.00 -12.55 -30.73
CA SER A 666 -13.56 -13.94 -30.89
C SER A 666 -14.21 -14.54 -32.14
N PRO A 667 -13.67 -14.25 -33.34
CA PRO A 667 -14.24 -14.76 -34.59
C PRO A 667 -14.03 -16.25 -34.76
N SER A 668 -14.91 -16.85 -35.56
CA SER A 668 -14.81 -18.23 -35.99
C SER A 668 -14.67 -18.28 -37.51
N PHE A 669 -13.54 -18.79 -38.00
CA PHE A 669 -13.28 -18.99 -39.43
C PHE A 669 -12.75 -20.40 -39.66
N THR A 670 -13.35 -21.12 -40.62
CA THR A 670 -13.06 -22.55 -40.89
C THR A 670 -12.05 -22.76 -42.02
N GLY A 671 -11.71 -21.75 -42.82
CA GLY A 671 -10.80 -21.91 -43.94
C GLY A 671 -10.09 -20.67 -44.41
N GLY A 672 -9.15 -20.85 -45.37
CA GLY A 672 -8.37 -19.77 -45.94
C GLY A 672 -7.38 -19.12 -44.97
N PHE A 673 -6.88 -17.93 -45.32
CA PHE A 673 -5.94 -17.18 -44.51
C PHE A 673 -6.54 -16.83 -43.13
N LEU A 674 -7.81 -16.43 -43.09
CA LEU A 674 -8.51 -16.09 -41.85
C LEU A 674 -8.73 -17.29 -40.95
N GLY A 675 -9.03 -18.47 -41.49
CA GLY A 675 -9.09 -19.70 -40.72
C GLY A 675 -7.74 -20.09 -40.17
N GLY A 676 -6.65 -19.90 -40.93
CA GLY A 676 -5.29 -20.07 -40.41
C GLY A 676 -4.92 -19.09 -39.30
N LEU A 677 -5.36 -17.83 -39.39
CA LEU A 677 -5.06 -16.80 -38.41
C LEU A 677 -5.96 -16.84 -37.15
N PHE A 678 -7.25 -17.10 -37.30
CA PHE A 678 -8.21 -17.03 -36.19
C PHE A 678 -8.67 -18.40 -35.69
N GLY A 679 -8.82 -19.38 -36.57
CA GLY A 679 -9.40 -20.68 -36.23
C GLY A 679 -10.88 -20.60 -35.83
N GLU A 680 -11.45 -21.73 -35.40
CA GLU A 680 -12.80 -21.77 -34.84
C GLU A 680 -12.77 -21.37 -33.37
N LYS A 681 -13.07 -20.09 -33.07
CA LYS A 681 -13.04 -19.52 -31.73
C LYS A 681 -11.70 -19.68 -30.98
N LYS A 682 -10.57 -19.92 -31.71
CA LYS A 682 -9.23 -20.13 -31.15
C LYS A 682 -8.41 -18.86 -30.98
N SER A 683 -8.97 -17.73 -31.32
CA SER A 683 -8.31 -16.44 -31.22
C SER A 683 -9.25 -15.36 -30.72
N VAL A 684 -8.70 -14.37 -29.99
CA VAL A 684 -9.44 -13.22 -29.49
C VAL A 684 -8.65 -11.95 -29.73
N ILE A 685 -9.31 -10.93 -30.26
CA ILE A 685 -8.82 -9.54 -30.25
C ILE A 685 -9.50 -8.82 -29.10
N ARG A 686 -8.71 -8.24 -28.19
CA ARG A 686 -9.21 -7.49 -27.03
C ARG A 686 -8.57 -6.12 -26.97
N GLY A 687 -9.38 -5.13 -26.62
CA GLY A 687 -8.86 -3.79 -26.41
C GLY A 687 -9.79 -2.92 -25.61
N GLY A 688 -9.31 -1.76 -25.23
CA GLY A 688 -10.15 -0.81 -24.52
C GLY A 688 -9.44 0.48 -24.18
N TYR A 689 -10.23 1.41 -23.69
CA TYR A 689 -9.82 2.69 -23.13
C TYR A 689 -10.50 2.91 -21.79
N GLN A 690 -9.74 3.41 -20.81
CA GLN A 690 -10.27 3.66 -19.49
C GLN A 690 -9.57 4.84 -18.84
N ILE A 691 -10.31 5.61 -18.05
CA ILE A 691 -9.79 6.58 -17.10
C ILE A 691 -9.82 5.95 -15.70
N GLY A 692 -8.71 6.06 -14.96
CA GLY A 692 -8.63 5.67 -13.56
C GLY A 692 -8.07 6.81 -12.72
N TYR A 693 -8.81 7.23 -11.70
CA TYR A 693 -8.37 8.29 -10.79
C TYR A 693 -7.46 7.73 -9.69
N ASP A 694 -6.57 8.59 -9.21
CA ASP A 694 -5.70 8.34 -8.06
C ASP A 694 -6.10 9.28 -6.92
N SER A 695 -5.95 8.82 -5.69
CA SER A 695 -6.33 9.59 -4.52
C SER A 695 -5.14 10.29 -3.87
N PHE A 696 -5.41 11.36 -3.12
CA PHE A 696 -4.48 11.89 -2.15
C PHE A 696 -4.14 10.84 -1.09
N PHE A 697 -2.96 10.96 -0.55
CA PHE A 697 -2.61 10.28 0.70
C PHE A 697 -2.47 11.31 1.83
N ASN A 698 -2.92 10.93 3.02
CA ASN A 698 -3.09 11.86 4.15
C ASN A 698 -1.80 12.50 4.65
N ASN A 699 -0.63 11.91 4.36
CA ASN A 699 0.66 12.51 4.69
C ASN A 699 0.86 13.89 4.04
N ILE A 700 0.30 14.13 2.85
CA ILE A 700 0.37 15.47 2.22
C ILE A 700 -0.32 16.48 3.13
N ALA A 701 -1.51 16.15 3.65
CA ALA A 701 -2.23 17.02 4.54
C ALA A 701 -1.49 17.25 5.87
N SER A 702 -0.97 16.17 6.47
CA SER A 702 -0.20 16.25 7.72
C SER A 702 1.08 17.06 7.55
N ASN A 703 1.81 16.88 6.44
CA ASN A 703 3.03 17.63 6.16
C ASN A 703 2.74 19.12 5.95
N ALA A 704 1.67 19.45 5.24
CA ALA A 704 1.26 20.85 5.09
C ALA A 704 0.86 21.47 6.43
N SER A 705 0.17 20.71 7.29
CA SER A 705 -0.21 21.15 8.63
C SER A 705 0.98 21.27 9.59
N SER A 706 2.07 20.59 9.35
CA SER A 706 3.27 20.61 10.19
C SER A 706 4.24 21.76 9.91
N SER A 707 3.89 22.68 9.02
CA SER A 707 4.66 23.89 8.73
C SER A 707 4.14 25.12 9.48
N SER A 708 4.86 26.24 9.39
CA SER A 708 4.39 27.52 9.94
C SER A 708 3.00 27.89 9.35
N PRO A 709 2.10 28.45 10.17
CA PRO A 709 2.27 28.89 11.55
C PRO A 709 1.96 27.79 12.60
N ASN A 710 1.56 26.60 12.22
CA ASN A 710 1.16 25.54 13.15
C ASN A 710 2.36 24.95 13.90
N THR A 711 3.50 24.89 13.24
CA THR A 711 4.77 24.47 13.82
C THR A 711 5.79 25.56 13.59
N VAL A 712 6.38 26.05 14.66
CA VAL A 712 7.40 27.10 14.63
C VAL A 712 8.76 26.46 14.90
N VAL A 713 9.64 26.53 13.90
CA VAL A 713 11.03 26.13 14.04
C VAL A 713 11.82 27.29 14.60
N THR A 714 12.26 27.18 15.86
CA THR A 714 13.10 28.18 16.48
C THR A 714 14.55 27.74 16.44
N THR A 715 15.40 28.52 15.79
CA THR A 715 16.81 28.20 15.61
C THR A 715 17.67 29.36 16.06
N THR A 716 18.62 29.05 16.95
CA THR A 716 19.71 29.96 17.31
C THR A 716 20.95 29.57 16.52
N PHE A 717 21.41 30.45 15.64
CA PHE A 717 22.64 30.24 14.88
C PHE A 717 23.82 30.76 15.67
N SER A 718 24.90 29.99 15.70
CA SER A 718 26.20 30.40 16.16
C SER A 718 27.00 30.92 14.95
N THR A 719 27.49 32.13 15.04
CA THR A 719 28.30 32.73 13.97
C THR A 719 29.59 33.28 14.57
N PRO A 720 30.74 32.77 14.17
CA PRO A 720 32.03 33.34 14.55
C PRO A 720 32.13 34.79 14.12
N THR A 721 32.64 35.65 15.02
CA THR A 721 32.90 37.09 14.80
C THR A 721 34.28 37.46 15.33
N ALA A 722 34.77 38.66 15.02
CA ALA A 722 36.06 39.14 15.51
C ALA A 722 36.15 39.15 17.05
N GLY A 723 35.05 39.49 17.74
CA GLY A 723 34.99 39.47 19.20
C GLY A 723 34.66 38.10 19.82
N ASN A 724 34.22 37.12 18.95
CA ASN A 724 33.89 35.78 19.38
C ASN A 724 34.27 34.77 18.29
N PRO A 725 35.56 34.51 18.07
CA PRO A 725 36.08 33.77 16.93
C PRO A 725 35.64 32.29 16.87
N ARG A 726 35.14 31.76 17.97
CA ARG A 726 34.60 30.39 18.09
C ARG A 726 33.08 30.34 18.04
N GLY A 727 32.41 31.45 17.82
CA GLY A 727 30.94 31.54 17.86
C GLY A 727 30.41 31.55 19.30
N LEU A 728 29.13 31.20 19.47
CA LEU A 728 28.47 31.30 20.77
C LEU A 728 29.08 30.34 21.82
N PRO A 729 29.53 30.86 22.99
CA PRO A 729 29.92 30.02 24.12
C PRO A 729 28.72 29.44 24.81
N ASN A 730 28.92 28.44 25.66
CA ASN A 730 27.86 27.69 26.36
C ASN A 730 26.75 27.26 25.40
N PHE A 731 27.18 26.72 24.26
CA PHE A 731 26.26 26.46 23.14
C PHE A 731 25.19 25.43 23.46
N SER A 732 25.52 24.41 24.23
CA SER A 732 24.52 23.39 24.67
C SER A 732 23.42 23.96 25.59
N GLY A 733 23.68 25.11 26.21
CA GLY A 733 22.69 25.84 27.02
C GLY A 733 21.79 26.80 26.21
N GLN A 734 21.99 26.91 24.89
CA GLN A 734 21.28 27.86 24.03
C GLN A 734 19.94 27.33 23.49
N PHE A 735 19.38 26.26 24.10
CA PHE A 735 18.10 25.71 23.61
C PHE A 735 16.97 26.72 23.75
N PRO A 736 16.20 26.93 22.67
CA PRO A 736 15.01 27.74 22.74
C PRO A 736 14.00 27.19 23.73
N ALA A 737 13.56 28.00 24.68
CA ALA A 737 12.55 27.67 25.67
C ALA A 737 11.13 27.89 25.13
N THR A 738 10.99 28.85 24.21
CA THR A 738 9.73 29.28 23.62
C THR A 738 9.85 29.41 22.10
N ALA A 739 8.72 29.34 21.40
CA ALA A 739 8.67 29.62 19.98
C ALA A 739 9.12 31.05 19.68
N ALA A 740 9.93 31.21 18.63
CA ALA A 740 10.26 32.51 18.10
C ALA A 740 8.99 33.18 17.52
N PRO A 741 8.91 34.51 17.52
CA PRO A 741 7.88 35.20 16.76
C PRO A 741 7.93 34.80 15.27
N LEU A 742 6.76 34.59 14.69
CA LEU A 742 6.64 34.32 13.26
C LEU A 742 7.14 35.51 12.43
N THR A 743 7.83 35.19 11.36
CA THR A 743 8.40 36.17 10.44
C THR A 743 8.05 35.82 8.98
N PRO A 744 8.12 36.77 8.03
CA PRO A 744 7.95 36.49 6.61
C PRO A 744 8.98 35.51 6.02
N ARG A 745 9.97 35.09 6.80
CA ARG A 745 11.01 34.13 6.37
C ARG A 745 10.73 32.69 6.80
N ASP A 746 9.68 32.50 7.60
CA ASP A 746 9.37 31.16 8.09
C ASP A 746 8.91 30.29 6.94
N SER A 747 9.47 29.09 6.88
CA SER A 747 9.16 28.12 5.84
C SER A 747 7.72 27.64 5.96
N GLN A 748 7.00 27.61 4.85
CA GLN A 748 5.63 27.09 4.76
C GLN A 748 5.53 26.01 3.71
N THR A 749 4.66 25.03 3.97
CA THR A 749 4.16 24.08 2.96
C THR A 749 2.71 24.42 2.68
N LEU A 750 2.42 24.87 1.47
CA LEU A 750 1.12 25.34 1.04
C LEU A 750 0.43 24.32 0.15
N ILE A 751 -0.87 24.28 0.20
CA ILE A 751 -1.71 23.49 -0.69
C ILE A 751 -2.47 24.45 -1.61
N ILE A 752 -2.46 24.19 -2.91
CA ILE A 752 -3.24 24.99 -3.84
C ILE A 752 -4.74 24.84 -3.53
N PRO A 753 -5.51 25.93 -3.51
CA PRO A 753 -6.92 25.90 -3.08
C PRO A 753 -7.81 25.06 -4.00
N ASN A 754 -7.49 24.98 -5.28
CA ASN A 754 -8.19 24.20 -6.31
C ASN A 754 -7.48 22.88 -6.65
N LEU A 755 -6.96 22.21 -5.63
CA LEU A 755 -6.27 20.93 -5.80
C LEU A 755 -7.23 19.89 -6.40
N VAL A 756 -6.80 19.22 -7.46
CA VAL A 756 -7.59 18.22 -8.20
C VAL A 756 -6.91 16.86 -8.15
N ASN A 757 -7.71 15.81 -8.23
CA ASN A 757 -7.19 14.45 -8.22
C ASN A 757 -6.46 14.13 -9.53
N PRO A 758 -5.30 13.48 -9.47
CA PRO A 758 -4.64 12.97 -10.67
C PRO A 758 -5.41 11.79 -11.26
N TYR A 759 -5.28 11.61 -12.56
CA TYR A 759 -5.85 10.47 -13.24
C TYR A 759 -4.92 9.91 -14.31
N TYR A 760 -5.18 8.68 -14.68
CA TYR A 760 -4.46 7.99 -15.75
C TYR A 760 -5.43 7.62 -16.86
N GLN A 761 -5.07 7.98 -18.09
CA GLN A 761 -5.69 7.48 -19.29
C GLN A 761 -4.96 6.21 -19.70
N ARG A 762 -5.68 5.14 -19.95
CA ARG A 762 -5.14 3.85 -20.33
C ARG A 762 -5.80 3.35 -21.57
N PHE A 763 -5.03 2.73 -22.40
CA PHE A 763 -5.51 2.11 -23.63
C PHE A 763 -4.70 0.84 -23.89
N SER A 764 -5.38 -0.17 -24.38
CA SER A 764 -4.74 -1.42 -24.75
C SER A 764 -5.38 -2.00 -26.02
N LEU A 765 -4.59 -2.74 -26.76
CA LEU A 765 -5.02 -3.59 -27.86
C LEU A 765 -4.15 -4.84 -27.83
N GLY A 766 -4.76 -6.01 -28.00
CA GLY A 766 -4.00 -7.24 -28.03
C GLY A 766 -4.71 -8.37 -28.72
N PHE A 767 -3.92 -9.34 -29.11
CA PHE A 767 -4.32 -10.56 -29.79
C PHE A 767 -3.92 -11.75 -28.94
N GLN A 768 -4.88 -12.62 -28.67
CA GLN A 768 -4.67 -13.87 -27.92
C GLN A 768 -5.03 -15.04 -28.83
N ARG A 769 -4.20 -16.11 -28.79
CA ARG A 769 -4.43 -17.29 -29.62
C ARG A 769 -4.04 -18.57 -28.88
N GLU A 770 -4.93 -19.55 -28.97
CA GLU A 770 -4.65 -20.92 -28.58
C GLU A 770 -3.79 -21.60 -29.67
N LEU A 771 -2.65 -22.12 -29.28
CA LEU A 771 -1.71 -22.87 -30.11
C LEU A 771 -1.80 -24.36 -29.75
N PRO A 772 -1.23 -25.27 -30.62
CA PRO A 772 -1.09 -26.68 -30.26
C PRO A 772 -0.41 -26.84 -28.89
N PHE A 773 -0.66 -27.98 -28.24
CA PHE A 773 -0.07 -28.38 -26.94
C PHE A 773 -0.58 -27.51 -25.75
N ASN A 774 -1.82 -27.03 -25.80
CA ASN A 774 -2.44 -26.21 -24.75
C ASN A 774 -1.67 -24.93 -24.42
N ILE A 775 -0.95 -24.38 -25.40
CA ILE A 775 -0.22 -23.11 -25.25
C ILE A 775 -1.15 -21.97 -25.67
N VAL A 776 -1.26 -20.94 -24.85
CA VAL A 776 -1.95 -19.69 -25.22
C VAL A 776 -0.91 -18.59 -25.40
N MET A 777 -0.84 -18.03 -26.59
CA MET A 777 -0.04 -16.84 -26.91
C MET A 777 -0.88 -15.58 -26.65
N ASP A 778 -0.35 -14.62 -25.92
CA ASP A 778 -0.93 -13.27 -25.77
C ASP A 778 0.11 -12.23 -26.19
N ALA A 779 -0.21 -11.46 -27.21
CA ALA A 779 0.58 -10.32 -27.66
C ALA A 779 -0.25 -9.04 -27.53
N SER A 780 0.23 -8.07 -26.77
CA SER A 780 -0.56 -6.88 -26.48
C SER A 780 0.29 -5.60 -26.40
N TYR A 781 -0.29 -4.52 -26.86
CA TYR A 781 0.19 -3.17 -26.63
C TYR A 781 -0.62 -2.52 -25.52
N VAL A 782 0.06 -1.91 -24.54
CA VAL A 782 -0.58 -1.20 -23.43
C VAL A 782 0.07 0.18 -23.30
N GLY A 783 -0.74 1.23 -23.27
CA GLY A 783 -0.29 2.59 -23.04
C GLY A 783 -0.95 3.21 -21.80
N SER A 784 -0.20 4.06 -21.11
CA SER A 784 -0.66 4.80 -19.93
C SER A 784 -0.17 6.25 -19.99
N ARG A 785 -1.05 7.20 -19.68
CA ARG A 785 -0.72 8.63 -19.57
C ARG A 785 -1.26 9.19 -18.26
N GLY A 786 -0.36 9.59 -17.35
CA GLY A 786 -0.72 10.31 -16.14
C GLY A 786 -1.02 11.79 -16.44
N VAL A 787 -2.09 12.31 -15.87
CA VAL A 787 -2.54 13.69 -16.03
C VAL A 787 -2.78 14.29 -14.66
N LYS A 788 -2.40 15.56 -14.46
CA LYS A 788 -2.54 16.29 -13.18
C LYS A 788 -1.86 15.58 -12.01
N LEU A 789 -0.71 14.95 -12.25
CA LEU A 789 0.05 14.28 -11.21
C LEU A 789 0.50 15.28 -10.15
N PHE A 790 0.51 14.82 -8.89
CA PHE A 790 1.01 15.63 -7.79
C PHE A 790 2.48 15.95 -7.97
N ILE A 791 2.82 17.21 -7.87
CA ILE A 791 4.18 17.74 -7.82
C ILE A 791 4.34 18.60 -6.58
N ASN A 792 5.56 18.68 -6.09
CA ASN A 792 5.97 19.66 -5.10
C ASN A 792 6.83 20.68 -5.81
N GLU A 793 6.45 21.96 -5.71
CA GLU A 793 7.20 23.07 -6.30
C GLU A 793 7.80 23.93 -5.20
N ASP A 794 9.06 24.28 -5.34
CA ASP A 794 9.67 25.30 -4.53
C ASP A 794 9.18 26.67 -5.02
N MET A 795 8.36 27.32 -4.21
CA MET A 795 7.81 28.65 -4.50
C MET A 795 8.88 29.75 -4.45
N ASN A 796 10.08 29.44 -3.95
CA ASN A 796 11.22 30.34 -3.86
C ASN A 796 12.47 29.67 -4.46
N PRO A 797 12.47 29.33 -5.75
CA PRO A 797 13.61 28.67 -6.39
C PRO A 797 14.85 29.57 -6.38
N LEU A 798 16.00 28.96 -6.26
CA LEU A 798 17.27 29.69 -6.43
C LEU A 798 17.33 30.28 -7.85
N VAL A 799 17.51 31.57 -7.94
CA VAL A 799 17.74 32.23 -9.23
C VAL A 799 18.99 31.64 -9.86
N ARG A 800 18.97 31.47 -11.18
CA ARG A 800 20.15 31.01 -11.95
C ARG A 800 21.38 31.83 -11.59
N PRO A 801 22.56 31.22 -11.54
CA PRO A 801 23.80 31.94 -11.15
C PRO A 801 24.05 33.23 -11.93
N GLU A 802 23.70 33.24 -13.20
CA GLU A 802 23.82 34.43 -14.09
C GLU A 802 22.82 35.54 -13.76
N LEU A 803 21.75 35.25 -13.04
CA LEU A 803 20.76 36.21 -12.56
C LEU A 803 20.99 36.59 -11.10
N ARG A 804 21.98 35.98 -10.42
CA ARG A 804 22.31 36.33 -9.04
C ARG A 804 23.03 37.69 -9.01
N VAL A 805 22.51 38.59 -8.20
CA VAL A 805 23.23 39.82 -7.89
C VAL A 805 24.50 39.43 -7.12
N THR A 806 25.62 40.07 -7.46
CA THR A 806 26.92 39.81 -6.80
C THR A 806 26.80 39.90 -5.27
N PRO A 807 27.57 39.12 -4.48
CA PRO A 807 27.46 39.12 -3.00
C PRO A 807 27.56 40.53 -2.39
N ALA A 808 28.24 41.47 -3.00
CA ALA A 808 28.33 42.86 -2.56
C ALA A 808 26.96 43.58 -2.53
N ALA A 809 26.02 43.18 -3.38
CA ALA A 809 24.66 43.72 -3.38
C ALA A 809 23.80 43.17 -2.25
N PHE A 810 24.19 42.07 -1.60
CA PHE A 810 23.48 41.48 -0.46
C PHE A 810 23.99 41.93 0.90
N THR A 811 25.16 42.64 0.95
CA THR A 811 25.75 43.13 2.21
C THR A 811 25.16 44.48 2.65
N GLY A 812 24.41 45.14 1.79
CA GLY A 812 23.71 46.39 2.12
C GLY A 812 22.27 46.15 2.49
N SER A 813 21.80 46.73 3.55
CA SER A 813 20.44 46.92 4.04
C SER A 813 19.34 46.13 3.31
N ARG A 814 18.65 45.29 4.04
CA ARG A 814 17.49 44.50 3.57
C ARG A 814 16.23 45.34 3.25
N THR A 815 16.36 46.64 3.11
CA THR A 815 15.34 47.54 2.62
C THR A 815 15.51 47.78 1.13
N CYS A 816 15.04 46.80 0.36
CA CYS A 816 14.92 46.95 -1.07
C CYS A 816 13.59 47.63 -1.38
N THR A 817 13.62 48.83 -1.96
CA THR A 817 12.41 49.45 -2.50
C THR A 817 12.04 48.75 -3.80
N PRO A 818 10.79 48.15 -3.93
CA PRO A 818 10.36 47.54 -5.19
C PRO A 818 10.51 48.54 -6.35
N GLY A 819 11.17 48.10 -7.43
CA GLY A 819 11.40 48.93 -8.61
C GLY A 819 12.76 49.69 -8.64
N ALA A 820 13.58 49.63 -7.60
CA ALA A 820 14.91 50.18 -7.65
C ALA A 820 15.84 49.31 -8.51
N ALA A 821 16.64 49.94 -9.37
CA ALA A 821 17.61 49.24 -10.18
C ALA A 821 18.60 48.44 -9.29
N GLY A 822 18.64 47.13 -9.48
CA GLY A 822 19.44 46.20 -8.66
C GLY A 822 18.68 45.51 -7.52
N CYS A 823 17.42 45.87 -7.31
CA CYS A 823 16.52 45.16 -6.41
C CYS A 823 15.82 44.05 -7.19
N LEU A 824 16.49 42.93 -7.35
CA LEU A 824 15.82 41.73 -7.71
C LEU A 824 15.10 41.26 -6.45
N ILE A 825 13.78 41.36 -6.44
CA ILE A 825 12.92 40.60 -5.53
C ILE A 825 13.15 39.15 -5.95
N THR A 826 14.16 38.50 -5.35
CA THR A 826 14.27 37.05 -5.42
C THR A 826 13.01 36.54 -4.74
N GLY A 827 12.06 36.13 -5.57
CA GLY A 827 10.67 35.90 -5.18
C GLY A 827 10.53 35.03 -3.95
N ARG A 828 10.32 35.68 -2.81
CA ARG A 828 9.57 35.13 -1.72
C ARG A 828 8.19 35.78 -1.80
N LEU A 829 7.39 35.27 -2.70
CA LEU A 829 5.95 35.42 -2.64
C LEU A 829 5.38 34.31 -1.79
#